data_4f0c302390643cea0976837a2e755487
#
_entry.id   4f0c302390643cea0976837a2e755487
#
_cell.length_a   1.000
_cell.length_b   1.000
_cell.length_c   1.000
_cell.angle_alpha   90.00
_cell.angle_beta   90.00
_cell.angle_gamma   90.00
#
_symmetry.space_group_name_H-M   'P 1'
#
loop_
_entity.id
_entity.type
_entity.pdbx_description
1 polymer ?
#
loop_
_entity_poly.entity_id
_entity_poly.type
_entity_poly.pdbx_seq_one_letter_code
_entity_poly.pdbx_strand_id
1 'polypeptide(L)'
;MNSYQDYLKGHFSGTALDRDGKLRLAPKIDTLFSSGQAAVWSVVQAPDGSFYAGTGHRGRVYHVAASGTSNLVWTADEPEIFALALDQAGVLYAASSPDGKVYRFENGKPAEFFAPRAKYIWSLAFAPDGSLFVATGDPGNIYRVDKAGKSELYYETGQSHVTALAFDSKNNLLAGTEPNGILYRVSAKDKAFVLYNASLPEIRTIVPLPDGTVYAAALGGSIANRSGPLLPGVVSAASVTVTASATSVTVSDSTDTKAQAGSDIKPKPGAATPIVQGAQNTSAVSPLTEIPGVDKSAVYKINADGTVETLWSSKEENVYSLVAEANGSLAFATDVQGRVYRLSPDRKVMLLAETNEGEATRLLRDSSGLLAATGEMGKLLRLDGSGGSSGAYESPVHDAGSVARWGRITWRAAGGRVQLSTRSGNSARPDKTWSDWSAALSDPRDSIIPSPNARYIQWRAELNGTGASAENVRVFYLPQNNPPVVRSINVTTQTPAAKATAGGNSTSSAAYSITVTDSGDTSTPAGTPTQTVSRAAGSQIQITWQADDPDGDRLIYSLYFRGEDESEWKLLRSNIFENSLLLDGDVLADGRYYFRVVASDRPSNAANTAREEELISAPVLIDNTPPVITLSTPRRAGDHAEVDADVVDQTSPLRRCEYSLDAGPWLPVEAVDGITDSPREQFHIAADKLRAGEHLLVVRAYDSAGNAGLAKVVVR
;
A
#
# COMPACT_ATOMS: atom_id res chain seq x y z
N MET A 1 -17.07 -7.74 12.08
CA MET A 1 -16.65 -8.78 11.09
C MET A 1 -17.88 -9.58 10.68
N ASN A 2 -18.16 -9.62 9.40
CA ASN A 2 -19.35 -10.30 8.87
C ASN A 2 -19.10 -10.94 7.50
N SER A 3 -17.90 -10.83 6.94
CA SER A 3 -17.54 -11.44 5.67
C SER A 3 -16.50 -12.55 5.85
N TYR A 4 -16.47 -13.47 4.89
CA TYR A 4 -15.45 -14.52 4.82
C TYR A 4 -14.03 -13.95 4.86
N GLN A 5 -13.77 -12.89 4.09
CA GLN A 5 -12.46 -12.25 4.00
C GLN A 5 -12.01 -11.57 5.31
N ASP A 6 -12.96 -11.02 6.09
CA ASP A 6 -12.63 -10.43 7.39
C ASP A 6 -12.14 -11.49 8.37
N TYR A 7 -12.88 -12.63 8.43
CA TYR A 7 -12.52 -13.73 9.33
C TYR A 7 -11.23 -14.44 8.89
N LEU A 8 -10.98 -14.55 7.57
CA LEU A 8 -9.81 -15.25 7.06
C LEU A 8 -8.46 -14.62 7.51
N LYS A 9 -8.48 -13.35 7.91
CA LYS A 9 -7.31 -12.63 8.46
C LYS A 9 -6.97 -12.99 9.91
N GLY A 10 -7.85 -13.71 10.59
CA GLY A 10 -7.64 -14.16 11.96
C GLY A 10 -6.94 -15.51 12.01
N HIS A 11 -6.79 -16.03 13.24
CA HIS A 11 -6.15 -17.31 13.53
C HIS A 11 -7.18 -18.35 13.99
N PHE A 12 -7.12 -19.54 13.40
CA PHE A 12 -8.05 -20.63 13.64
C PHE A 12 -7.36 -21.76 14.42
N SER A 13 -7.96 -22.16 15.53
CA SER A 13 -7.51 -23.30 16.33
C SER A 13 -8.69 -24.23 16.56
N GLY A 14 -8.79 -25.31 15.81
CA GLY A 14 -9.94 -26.22 15.85
C GLY A 14 -11.25 -25.60 15.38
N THR A 15 -11.18 -24.50 14.62
CA THR A 15 -12.33 -23.85 13.99
C THR A 15 -12.20 -23.85 12.48
N ALA A 16 -13.34 -23.85 11.80
CA ALA A 16 -13.53 -23.79 10.35
C ALA A 16 -14.31 -22.54 9.98
N LEU A 17 -14.26 -22.12 8.71
CA LEU A 17 -14.93 -20.94 8.23
C LEU A 17 -15.72 -21.25 6.94
N ASP A 18 -17.04 -21.09 7.01
CA ASP A 18 -17.90 -21.16 5.83
C ASP A 18 -17.78 -19.89 4.99
N ARG A 19 -18.03 -20.00 3.69
CA ARG A 19 -18.01 -18.85 2.78
C ARG A 19 -18.90 -17.68 3.21
N ASP A 20 -19.96 -17.97 3.94
CA ASP A 20 -20.91 -16.95 4.43
C ASP A 20 -20.39 -16.19 5.67
N GLY A 21 -19.12 -16.39 6.07
CA GLY A 21 -18.54 -15.75 7.25
C GLY A 21 -19.02 -16.35 8.57
N LYS A 22 -19.31 -17.65 8.58
CA LYS A 22 -19.75 -18.37 9.77
C LYS A 22 -18.62 -19.26 10.28
N LEU A 23 -18.15 -18.99 11.50
CA LEU A 23 -17.22 -19.85 12.23
C LEU A 23 -17.95 -21.10 12.71
N ARG A 24 -17.30 -22.25 12.55
CA ARG A 24 -17.78 -23.56 13.05
C ARG A 24 -16.62 -24.31 13.68
N LEU A 25 -16.93 -25.40 14.34
CA LEU A 25 -15.89 -26.36 14.75
C LEU A 25 -15.30 -27.04 13.51
N ALA A 26 -13.98 -27.11 13.45
CA ALA A 26 -13.24 -27.84 12.42
C ALA A 26 -13.32 -29.36 12.68
N PRO A 27 -12.98 -30.22 11.70
CA PRO A 27 -12.63 -31.59 11.95
C PRO A 27 -11.57 -31.69 13.06
N LYS A 28 -11.65 -32.74 13.87
CA LYS A 28 -10.58 -33.02 14.85
C LYS A 28 -9.29 -33.28 14.09
N ILE A 29 -8.21 -32.63 14.53
CA ILE A 29 -6.86 -32.83 14.00
C ILE A 29 -6.06 -33.65 15.01
N ASP A 30 -5.63 -34.83 14.61
CA ASP A 30 -4.76 -35.69 15.40
C ASP A 30 -3.37 -35.78 14.74
N THR A 31 -2.31 -35.61 15.50
CA THR A 31 -0.95 -35.83 15.00
C THR A 31 -0.69 -37.35 14.95
N LEU A 32 -0.67 -37.88 13.72
CA LEU A 32 -0.35 -39.30 13.48
C LEU A 32 1.15 -39.56 13.63
N PHE A 33 1.98 -38.62 13.15
CA PHE A 33 3.43 -38.74 13.14
C PHE A 33 4.10 -37.37 13.19
N SER A 34 5.27 -37.31 13.84
CA SER A 34 6.17 -36.16 13.82
C SER A 34 7.57 -36.62 13.49
N SER A 35 8.12 -36.13 12.38
CA SER A 35 9.45 -36.54 11.90
C SER A 35 10.60 -35.87 12.65
N GLY A 36 10.35 -34.73 13.29
CA GLY A 36 11.37 -33.84 13.83
C GLY A 36 12.28 -33.26 12.74
N GLN A 37 11.82 -33.26 11.46
CA GLN A 37 12.50 -32.65 10.32
C GLN A 37 11.76 -31.41 9.89
N ALA A 38 12.38 -30.55 9.07
CA ALA A 38 11.80 -29.32 8.63
C ALA A 38 10.55 -29.50 7.75
N ALA A 39 10.44 -30.60 6.99
CA ALA A 39 9.26 -30.84 6.17
C ALA A 39 9.08 -32.35 5.89
N VAL A 40 7.82 -32.74 5.68
CA VAL A 40 7.44 -33.97 4.97
C VAL A 40 7.01 -33.57 3.57
N TRP A 41 7.80 -33.88 2.54
CA TRP A 41 7.54 -33.52 1.16
C TRP A 41 6.65 -34.51 0.42
N SER A 42 6.80 -35.78 0.72
CA SER A 42 6.10 -36.84 0.03
C SER A 42 5.54 -37.86 1.00
N VAL A 43 4.34 -38.35 0.68
CA VAL A 43 3.66 -39.40 1.45
C VAL A 43 2.98 -40.35 0.46
N VAL A 44 3.13 -41.63 0.67
CA VAL A 44 2.39 -42.69 -0.04
C VAL A 44 1.78 -43.69 0.95
N GLN A 45 0.58 -44.17 0.64
CA GLN A 45 -0.08 -45.18 1.47
C GLN A 45 0.23 -46.57 0.94
N ALA A 46 0.64 -47.48 1.84
CA ALA A 46 0.84 -48.87 1.54
C ALA A 46 -0.48 -49.67 1.54
N PRO A 47 -0.54 -50.85 0.89
CA PRO A 47 -1.76 -51.66 0.85
C PRO A 47 -2.28 -52.13 2.21
N ASP A 48 -1.42 -52.21 3.22
CA ASP A 48 -1.77 -52.57 4.60
C ASP A 48 -2.35 -51.36 5.41
N GLY A 49 -2.48 -50.18 4.79
CA GLY A 49 -2.97 -48.97 5.42
C GLY A 49 -1.89 -48.18 6.17
N SER A 50 -0.63 -48.63 6.20
CA SER A 50 0.51 -47.85 6.69
C SER A 50 0.94 -46.80 5.67
N PHE A 51 1.88 -45.91 6.03
CA PHE A 51 2.37 -44.83 5.18
C PHE A 51 3.90 -44.84 5.11
N TYR A 52 4.46 -44.42 4.01
CA TYR A 52 5.84 -43.99 3.91
C TYR A 52 5.88 -42.47 3.75
N ALA A 53 6.74 -41.80 4.53
CA ALA A 53 6.90 -40.37 4.55
C ALA A 53 8.36 -40.00 4.23
N GLY A 54 8.55 -39.23 3.15
CA GLY A 54 9.84 -38.68 2.71
C GLY A 54 10.00 -37.24 3.20
N THR A 55 11.17 -36.96 3.80
CA THR A 55 11.41 -35.67 4.46
C THR A 55 12.45 -34.82 3.76
N GLY A 56 12.48 -33.55 4.11
CA GLY A 56 13.48 -32.59 3.72
C GLY A 56 14.61 -32.38 4.72
N HIS A 57 15.70 -31.77 4.24
CA HIS A 57 16.89 -31.31 4.95
C HIS A 57 17.82 -32.42 5.51
N ARG A 58 17.38 -33.65 5.56
CA ARG A 58 18.21 -34.80 5.95
C ARG A 58 17.88 -36.07 5.18
N GLY A 59 17.08 -35.99 4.11
CA GLY A 59 16.81 -37.10 3.20
C GLY A 59 16.30 -38.38 3.85
N ARG A 60 15.39 -38.30 4.84
CA ARG A 60 14.91 -39.45 5.59
C ARG A 60 13.61 -40.00 5.06
N VAL A 61 13.47 -41.29 5.07
CA VAL A 61 12.24 -42.02 4.81
C VAL A 61 11.78 -42.73 6.06
N TYR A 62 10.56 -42.49 6.47
CA TYR A 62 9.92 -43.13 7.63
C TYR A 62 8.82 -44.06 7.18
N HIS A 63 8.65 -45.18 7.85
CA HIS A 63 7.45 -45.98 7.81
C HIS A 63 6.58 -45.62 9.01
N VAL A 64 5.31 -45.34 8.77
CA VAL A 64 4.34 -44.91 9.79
C VAL A 64 3.12 -45.83 9.73
N ALA A 65 2.94 -46.66 10.77
CA ALA A 65 1.77 -47.51 10.87
C ALA A 65 0.47 -46.70 10.96
N ALA A 66 -0.65 -47.30 10.62
CA ALA A 66 -1.97 -46.64 10.73
C ALA A 66 -2.29 -46.15 12.17
N SER A 67 -1.66 -46.77 13.18
CA SER A 67 -1.75 -46.41 14.60
C SER A 67 -0.88 -45.20 14.99
N GLY A 68 0.01 -44.73 14.11
CA GLY A 68 0.97 -43.65 14.37
C GLY A 68 2.36 -44.14 14.87
N THR A 69 2.53 -45.42 15.13
CA THR A 69 3.88 -45.97 15.44
C THR A 69 4.78 -45.82 14.21
N SER A 70 5.97 -45.29 14.38
CA SER A 70 6.85 -44.99 13.26
C SER A 70 8.25 -45.48 13.48
N ASN A 71 8.96 -45.84 12.40
CA ASN A 71 10.36 -46.17 12.38
C ASN A 71 11.08 -45.55 11.18
N LEU A 72 12.35 -45.18 11.37
CA LEU A 72 13.23 -44.73 10.31
C LEU A 72 13.59 -45.91 9.42
N VAL A 73 13.26 -45.86 8.15
CA VAL A 73 13.57 -46.89 7.16
C VAL A 73 14.92 -46.63 6.50
N TRP A 74 15.19 -45.37 6.17
CA TRP A 74 16.40 -45.03 5.44
C TRP A 74 16.76 -43.56 5.61
N THR A 75 18.05 -43.25 5.49
CA THR A 75 18.59 -41.90 5.34
C THR A 75 19.42 -41.88 4.07
N ALA A 76 19.04 -41.01 3.10
CA ALA A 76 19.77 -40.79 1.86
C ALA A 76 21.03 -39.95 2.13
N ASP A 77 21.97 -39.98 1.19
CA ASP A 77 23.12 -39.08 1.18
C ASP A 77 22.66 -37.65 0.81
N GLU A 78 21.66 -37.53 -0.07
CA GLU A 78 21.06 -36.29 -0.48
C GLU A 78 19.98 -35.81 0.52
N PRO A 79 19.83 -34.50 0.75
CA PRO A 79 19.01 -33.98 1.85
C PRO A 79 17.49 -34.04 1.63
N GLU A 80 17.00 -34.23 0.40
CA GLU A 80 15.59 -34.08 0.07
C GLU A 80 15.01 -35.38 -0.53
N ILE A 81 13.82 -35.79 -0.06
CA ILE A 81 13.00 -36.87 -0.65
C ILE A 81 11.69 -36.28 -1.17
N PHE A 82 11.73 -35.74 -2.38
CA PHE A 82 10.56 -35.11 -2.98
C PHE A 82 9.52 -36.09 -3.51
N ALA A 83 9.92 -37.29 -3.86
CA ALA A 83 9.02 -38.27 -4.44
C ALA A 83 9.18 -39.66 -3.85
N LEU A 84 8.05 -40.27 -3.55
CA LEU A 84 7.87 -41.65 -3.17
C LEU A 84 6.83 -42.30 -4.09
N ALA A 85 7.00 -43.57 -4.40
CA ALA A 85 6.00 -44.38 -5.11
C ALA A 85 6.03 -45.84 -4.61
N LEU A 86 4.89 -46.51 -4.75
CA LEU A 86 4.78 -47.95 -4.49
C LEU A 86 4.38 -48.63 -5.80
N ASP A 87 5.03 -49.75 -6.12
CA ASP A 87 4.58 -50.62 -7.21
C ASP A 87 3.32 -51.41 -6.80
N GLN A 88 2.77 -52.19 -7.74
CA GLN A 88 1.59 -53.01 -7.50
C GLN A 88 1.82 -54.12 -6.44
N ALA A 89 3.05 -54.49 -6.15
CA ALA A 89 3.41 -55.46 -5.10
C ALA A 89 3.67 -54.78 -3.74
N GLY A 90 3.57 -53.45 -3.67
CA GLY A 90 3.84 -52.65 -2.45
C GLY A 90 5.34 -52.39 -2.21
N VAL A 91 6.21 -52.59 -3.20
CA VAL A 91 7.63 -52.28 -3.09
C VAL A 91 7.80 -50.77 -3.16
N LEU A 92 8.55 -50.23 -2.19
CA LEU A 92 8.82 -48.78 -2.10
C LEU A 92 9.91 -48.34 -3.07
N TYR A 93 9.66 -47.22 -3.74
CA TYR A 93 10.64 -46.44 -4.49
C TYR A 93 10.73 -45.04 -3.92
N ALA A 94 11.96 -44.58 -3.69
CA ALA A 94 12.22 -43.23 -3.19
C ALA A 94 13.20 -42.51 -4.08
N ALA A 95 12.93 -41.23 -4.33
CA ALA A 95 13.82 -40.36 -5.13
C ALA A 95 14.46 -39.31 -4.23
N SER A 96 15.80 -39.29 -4.22
CA SER A 96 16.60 -38.28 -3.53
C SER A 96 16.96 -37.11 -4.43
N SER A 97 17.27 -35.96 -3.84
CA SER A 97 17.68 -34.70 -4.51
C SER A 97 18.52 -33.83 -3.57
N PRO A 98 19.46 -32.96 -4.07
CA PRO A 98 19.92 -32.88 -5.46
C PRO A 98 20.74 -34.13 -5.90
N ASP A 99 21.23 -34.13 -7.14
CA ASP A 99 21.90 -35.29 -7.75
C ASP A 99 21.00 -36.52 -7.81
N GLY A 100 19.80 -36.28 -8.41
CA GLY A 100 18.65 -37.14 -8.36
C GLY A 100 18.91 -38.61 -8.68
N LYS A 101 18.61 -39.48 -7.71
CA LYS A 101 18.64 -40.94 -7.85
C LYS A 101 17.33 -41.55 -7.38
N VAL A 102 16.91 -42.61 -8.00
CA VAL A 102 15.79 -43.45 -7.58
C VAL A 102 16.31 -44.70 -6.92
N TYR A 103 15.88 -44.98 -5.71
CA TYR A 103 16.19 -46.17 -4.94
C TYR A 103 14.96 -47.09 -4.87
N ARG A 104 15.18 -48.39 -5.07
CA ARG A 104 14.17 -49.45 -4.86
C ARG A 104 14.48 -50.16 -3.56
N PHE A 105 13.46 -50.46 -2.75
CA PHE A 105 13.62 -51.12 -1.47
C PHE A 105 13.35 -52.63 -1.61
N GLU A 106 14.39 -53.43 -1.54
CA GLU A 106 14.30 -54.89 -1.54
C GLU A 106 14.60 -55.43 -0.14
N ASN A 107 13.63 -56.17 0.42
CA ASN A 107 13.75 -56.68 1.81
C ASN A 107 14.09 -55.56 2.84
N GLY A 108 13.54 -54.39 2.65
CA GLY A 108 13.77 -53.20 3.51
C GLY A 108 15.11 -52.50 3.31
N LYS A 109 15.93 -52.90 2.34
CA LYS A 109 17.21 -52.28 2.02
C LYS A 109 17.12 -51.50 0.71
N PRO A 110 17.61 -50.26 0.66
CA PRO A 110 17.63 -49.46 -0.56
C PRO A 110 18.72 -49.95 -1.52
N ALA A 111 18.41 -50.07 -2.79
CA ALA A 111 19.35 -50.28 -3.88
C ALA A 111 19.13 -49.22 -4.95
N GLU A 112 20.18 -48.63 -5.49
CA GLU A 112 20.07 -47.70 -6.61
C GLU A 112 19.41 -48.43 -7.80
N PHE A 113 18.29 -47.88 -8.26
CA PHE A 113 17.49 -48.42 -9.34
C PHE A 113 17.66 -47.65 -10.65
N PHE A 114 17.76 -46.32 -10.54
CA PHE A 114 17.91 -45.44 -11.71
C PHE A 114 18.53 -44.10 -11.33
N ALA A 115 19.47 -43.61 -12.12
CA ALA A 115 20.12 -42.32 -11.99
C ALA A 115 20.04 -41.55 -13.33
N PRO A 116 19.11 -40.60 -13.49
CA PRO A 116 18.88 -39.88 -14.75
C PRO A 116 19.93 -38.81 -15.08
N ARG A 117 20.93 -38.59 -14.20
CA ARG A 117 21.91 -37.47 -14.33
C ARG A 117 21.24 -36.11 -14.35
N ALA A 118 20.12 -35.95 -13.64
CA ALA A 118 19.41 -34.70 -13.43
C ALA A 118 19.61 -34.25 -11.99
N LYS A 119 19.54 -32.93 -11.79
CA LYS A 119 19.73 -32.37 -10.44
C LYS A 119 18.61 -32.75 -9.49
N TYR A 120 17.37 -32.77 -9.95
CA TYR A 120 16.20 -33.06 -9.14
C TYR A 120 15.37 -34.19 -9.73
N ILE A 121 14.69 -34.93 -8.88
CA ILE A 121 13.58 -35.83 -9.22
C ILE A 121 12.36 -35.35 -8.43
N TRP A 122 11.37 -34.81 -9.15
CA TRP A 122 10.20 -34.17 -8.54
C TRP A 122 9.02 -35.11 -8.33
N SER A 123 8.85 -36.07 -9.23
CA SER A 123 7.67 -36.94 -9.19
C SER A 123 8.00 -38.35 -9.75
N LEU A 124 7.37 -39.33 -9.15
CA LEU A 124 7.39 -40.73 -9.57
C LEU A 124 5.97 -41.21 -9.81
N ALA A 125 5.70 -41.92 -10.89
CA ALA A 125 4.40 -42.51 -11.18
C ALA A 125 4.53 -43.85 -11.86
N PHE A 126 3.82 -44.87 -11.34
CA PHE A 126 3.74 -46.16 -11.97
C PHE A 126 2.64 -46.21 -13.03
N ALA A 127 2.97 -46.69 -14.22
CA ALA A 127 1.98 -47.07 -15.21
C ALA A 127 1.33 -48.42 -14.88
N PRO A 128 0.14 -48.70 -15.44
CA PRO A 128 -0.53 -50.01 -15.21
C PRO A 128 0.28 -51.23 -15.67
N ASP A 129 1.22 -51.08 -16.61
CA ASP A 129 2.12 -52.15 -17.06
C ASP A 129 3.26 -52.41 -16.09
N GLY A 130 3.35 -51.64 -15.02
CA GLY A 130 4.39 -51.70 -13.98
C GLY A 130 5.69 -50.97 -14.33
N SER A 131 5.75 -50.19 -15.42
CA SER A 131 6.85 -49.27 -15.71
C SER A 131 6.80 -48.07 -14.78
N LEU A 132 7.96 -47.64 -14.29
CA LEU A 132 8.09 -46.42 -13.50
C LEU A 132 8.39 -45.23 -14.41
N PHE A 133 7.61 -44.17 -14.26
CA PHE A 133 7.89 -42.89 -14.90
C PHE A 133 8.51 -41.94 -13.89
N VAL A 134 9.59 -41.27 -14.32
CA VAL A 134 10.43 -40.41 -13.49
C VAL A 134 10.46 -39.04 -14.09
N ALA A 135 10.00 -38.02 -13.33
CA ALA A 135 10.02 -36.63 -13.72
C ALA A 135 11.22 -35.92 -13.09
N THR A 136 12.01 -35.26 -13.93
CA THR A 136 13.26 -34.64 -13.50
C THR A 136 13.22 -33.11 -13.54
N GLY A 137 14.22 -32.50 -12.91
CA GLY A 137 14.49 -31.06 -13.00
C GLY A 137 15.99 -30.83 -13.21
N ASP A 138 16.27 -29.78 -14.02
CA ASP A 138 17.60 -29.42 -14.51
C ASP A 138 18.35 -30.61 -15.11
N PRO A 139 17.88 -31.13 -16.28
CA PRO A 139 16.77 -30.70 -17.15
C PRO A 139 15.42 -31.36 -16.81
N GLY A 140 14.32 -30.75 -17.29
CA GLY A 140 12.94 -31.23 -17.15
C GLY A 140 12.58 -32.31 -18.19
N ASN A 141 12.98 -33.53 -17.93
CA ASN A 141 12.77 -34.71 -18.76
C ASN A 141 11.85 -35.71 -18.08
N ILE A 142 11.22 -36.55 -18.88
CA ILE A 142 10.44 -37.70 -18.42
C ILE A 142 11.12 -38.98 -18.90
N TYR A 143 11.50 -39.85 -17.97
CA TYR A 143 12.05 -41.13 -18.25
C TYR A 143 11.04 -42.25 -17.94
N ARG A 144 11.06 -43.32 -18.75
CA ARG A 144 10.37 -44.56 -18.48
C ARG A 144 11.41 -45.59 -18.08
N VAL A 145 11.21 -46.29 -16.98
CA VAL A 145 12.09 -47.31 -16.44
C VAL A 145 11.30 -48.60 -16.30
N ASP A 146 11.73 -49.67 -16.91
CA ASP A 146 11.07 -50.96 -16.81
C ASP A 146 11.39 -51.65 -15.48
N LYS A 147 10.72 -52.79 -15.21
CA LYS A 147 10.91 -53.58 -13.98
C LYS A 147 12.34 -54.07 -13.75
N ALA A 148 13.16 -54.17 -14.80
CA ALA A 148 14.54 -54.59 -14.77
C ALA A 148 15.52 -53.41 -14.55
N GLY A 149 15.02 -52.18 -14.47
CA GLY A 149 15.81 -50.96 -14.32
C GLY A 149 16.32 -50.40 -15.65
N LYS A 150 15.95 -50.96 -16.79
CA LYS A 150 16.31 -50.40 -18.11
C LYS A 150 15.49 -49.15 -18.37
N SER A 151 16.16 -48.01 -18.54
CA SER A 151 15.56 -46.72 -18.77
C SER A 151 15.60 -46.25 -20.22
N GLU A 152 14.62 -45.48 -20.60
CA GLU A 152 14.59 -44.71 -21.86
C GLU A 152 14.09 -43.28 -21.60
N LEU A 153 14.65 -42.32 -22.33
CA LEU A 153 14.07 -40.99 -22.40
C LEU A 153 12.70 -41.09 -23.13
N TYR A 154 11.63 -40.78 -22.41
CA TYR A 154 10.29 -40.96 -22.92
C TYR A 154 9.75 -39.69 -23.58
N TYR A 155 10.02 -38.53 -22.92
CA TYR A 155 9.67 -37.23 -23.46
C TYR A 155 10.57 -36.13 -22.92
N GLU A 156 11.08 -35.29 -23.81
CA GLU A 156 11.83 -34.08 -23.49
C GLU A 156 10.91 -32.87 -23.58
N THR A 157 10.67 -32.19 -22.43
CA THR A 157 9.66 -31.14 -22.37
C THR A 157 10.17 -29.80 -22.86
N GLY A 158 11.48 -29.61 -22.91
CA GLY A 158 12.10 -28.31 -23.17
C GLY A 158 11.90 -27.30 -22.01
N GLN A 159 11.41 -27.77 -20.86
CA GLN A 159 11.24 -26.98 -19.65
C GLN A 159 12.37 -27.30 -18.65
N SER A 160 12.58 -26.44 -17.65
CA SER A 160 13.60 -26.71 -16.63
C SER A 160 13.18 -27.84 -15.68
N HIS A 161 11.90 -27.92 -15.36
CA HIS A 161 11.38 -28.92 -14.41
C HIS A 161 10.07 -29.55 -14.90
N VAL A 162 9.94 -30.86 -14.66
CA VAL A 162 8.66 -31.58 -14.67
C VAL A 162 8.29 -31.85 -13.21
N THR A 163 7.35 -31.08 -12.69
CA THR A 163 7.05 -30.98 -11.25
C THR A 163 6.02 -32.00 -10.75
N ALA A 164 5.15 -32.48 -11.65
CA ALA A 164 4.08 -33.40 -11.31
C ALA A 164 3.83 -34.40 -12.46
N LEU A 165 3.54 -35.68 -12.08
CA LEU A 165 3.08 -36.74 -12.97
C LEU A 165 1.80 -37.37 -12.44
N ALA A 166 0.89 -37.70 -13.34
CA ALA A 166 -0.29 -38.53 -13.06
C ALA A 166 -0.70 -39.29 -14.33
N PHE A 167 -1.46 -40.38 -14.18
CA PHE A 167 -2.05 -41.09 -15.32
C PHE A 167 -3.55 -40.77 -15.42
N ASP A 168 -4.04 -40.43 -16.60
CA ASP A 168 -5.46 -40.28 -16.85
C ASP A 168 -6.17 -41.66 -16.97
N SER A 169 -7.51 -41.67 -17.03
CA SER A 169 -8.30 -42.89 -17.14
C SER A 169 -8.09 -43.69 -18.45
N LYS A 170 -7.41 -43.07 -19.42
CA LYS A 170 -7.01 -43.69 -20.70
C LYS A 170 -5.53 -44.11 -20.72
N ASN A 171 -4.88 -44.10 -19.55
CA ASN A 171 -3.47 -44.40 -19.37
C ASN A 171 -2.50 -43.46 -20.14
N ASN A 172 -2.94 -42.25 -20.50
CA ASN A 172 -2.00 -41.26 -20.95
C ASN A 172 -1.31 -40.63 -19.73
N LEU A 173 -0.02 -40.30 -19.87
CA LEU A 173 0.72 -39.60 -18.83
C LEU A 173 0.40 -38.11 -18.89
N LEU A 174 0.00 -37.52 -17.77
CA LEU A 174 -0.13 -36.11 -17.56
C LEU A 174 1.13 -35.60 -16.88
N ALA A 175 1.68 -34.49 -17.37
CA ALA A 175 2.92 -33.92 -16.86
C ALA A 175 2.78 -32.39 -16.69
N GLY A 176 2.99 -31.91 -15.46
CA GLY A 176 3.03 -30.50 -15.14
C GLY A 176 4.46 -29.98 -15.10
N THR A 177 4.69 -28.76 -15.55
CA THR A 177 6.03 -28.22 -15.75
C THR A 177 6.22 -26.81 -15.20
N GLU A 178 7.49 -26.40 -15.15
CA GLU A 178 8.01 -25.08 -14.85
C GLU A 178 9.18 -24.76 -15.80
N PRO A 179 9.42 -23.51 -16.25
CA PRO A 179 8.86 -22.23 -15.77
C PRO A 179 7.62 -21.70 -16.51
N ASN A 180 7.12 -22.41 -17.52
CA ASN A 180 6.05 -21.89 -18.37
C ASN A 180 4.64 -22.42 -18.02
N GLY A 181 4.48 -23.13 -16.90
CA GLY A 181 3.18 -23.59 -16.41
C GLY A 181 2.41 -24.46 -17.40
N ILE A 182 3.09 -25.34 -18.13
CA ILE A 182 2.46 -26.17 -19.16
C ILE A 182 2.02 -27.49 -18.57
N LEU A 183 0.78 -27.86 -18.83
CA LEU A 183 0.24 -29.18 -18.56
C LEU A 183 0.19 -29.98 -19.88
N TYR A 184 1.02 -31.01 -19.96
CA TYR A 184 1.08 -31.93 -21.10
C TYR A 184 0.23 -33.18 -20.87
N ARG A 185 -0.32 -33.72 -21.95
CA ARG A 185 -0.78 -35.11 -22.07
C ARG A 185 0.16 -35.84 -23.03
N VAL A 186 0.92 -36.80 -22.51
CA VAL A 186 1.87 -37.61 -23.29
C VAL A 186 1.21 -38.96 -23.55
N SER A 187 0.81 -39.22 -24.79
CA SER A 187 0.08 -40.43 -25.18
C SER A 187 0.99 -41.58 -25.59
N ALA A 188 2.19 -41.28 -26.03
CA ALA A 188 3.23 -42.25 -26.39
C ALA A 188 4.59 -41.57 -26.31
N LYS A 189 5.68 -42.34 -26.48
CA LYS A 189 7.01 -41.82 -26.56
C LYS A 189 7.10 -40.73 -27.64
N ASP A 190 7.67 -39.58 -27.30
CA ASP A 190 7.83 -38.40 -28.16
C ASP A 190 6.52 -37.84 -28.73
N LYS A 191 5.36 -38.19 -28.14
CA LYS A 191 4.04 -37.71 -28.56
C LYS A 191 3.30 -37.05 -27.39
N ALA A 192 3.34 -35.72 -27.35
CA ALA A 192 2.64 -34.93 -26.35
C ALA A 192 1.67 -33.93 -26.99
N PHE A 193 0.64 -33.60 -26.24
CA PHE A 193 -0.34 -32.54 -26.51
C PHE A 193 -0.42 -31.63 -25.30
N VAL A 194 -0.42 -30.30 -25.52
CA VAL A 194 -0.59 -29.32 -24.45
C VAL A 194 -2.07 -29.24 -24.10
N LEU A 195 -2.44 -29.71 -22.92
CA LEU A 195 -3.81 -29.60 -22.41
C LEU A 195 -4.14 -28.18 -21.98
N TYR A 196 -3.18 -27.54 -21.31
CA TYR A 196 -3.33 -26.20 -20.79
C TYR A 196 -1.97 -25.52 -20.60
N ASN A 197 -1.94 -24.22 -20.88
CA ASN A 197 -0.83 -23.35 -20.56
C ASN A 197 -1.34 -22.32 -19.55
N ALA A 198 -0.96 -22.48 -18.27
CA ALA A 198 -1.40 -21.61 -17.21
C ALA A 198 -0.72 -20.23 -17.28
N SER A 199 -1.38 -19.21 -16.76
CA SER A 199 -0.79 -17.88 -16.57
C SER A 199 0.29 -17.84 -15.49
N LEU A 200 0.33 -18.86 -14.63
CA LEU A 200 1.30 -19.02 -13.56
C LEU A 200 2.39 -20.01 -13.99
N PRO A 201 3.65 -19.80 -13.59
CA PRO A 201 4.81 -20.49 -14.16
C PRO A 201 4.94 -21.97 -13.81
N GLU A 202 4.38 -22.45 -12.71
CA GLU A 202 4.54 -23.83 -12.24
C GLU A 202 3.20 -24.56 -12.13
N ILE A 203 3.04 -25.74 -12.74
CA ILE A 203 1.97 -26.68 -12.45
C ILE A 203 2.41 -27.61 -11.31
N ARG A 204 1.94 -27.36 -10.10
CA ARG A 204 2.42 -28.03 -8.88
C ARG A 204 1.80 -29.39 -8.64
N THR A 205 0.54 -29.57 -8.97
CA THR A 205 -0.20 -30.82 -8.70
C THR A 205 -1.26 -31.06 -9.75
N ILE A 206 -1.51 -32.34 -10.06
CA ILE A 206 -2.44 -32.79 -11.08
C ILE A 206 -3.30 -33.91 -10.48
N VAL A 207 -4.61 -33.81 -10.59
CA VAL A 207 -5.58 -34.82 -10.13
C VAL A 207 -6.54 -35.17 -11.26
N PRO A 208 -6.29 -36.22 -12.03
CA PRO A 208 -7.19 -36.72 -13.05
C PRO A 208 -8.38 -37.48 -12.44
N LEU A 209 -9.55 -37.31 -13.05
CA LEU A 209 -10.77 -38.05 -12.68
C LEU A 209 -11.12 -39.09 -13.72
N PRO A 210 -11.92 -40.11 -13.34
CA PRO A 210 -12.35 -41.17 -14.27
C PRO A 210 -13.18 -40.69 -15.48
N ASP A 211 -13.90 -39.57 -15.36
CA ASP A 211 -14.69 -38.94 -16.40
C ASP A 211 -13.87 -38.18 -17.45
N GLY A 212 -12.54 -38.09 -17.25
CA GLY A 212 -11.65 -37.38 -18.13
C GLY A 212 -11.42 -35.91 -17.72
N THR A 213 -12.06 -35.44 -16.67
CA THR A 213 -11.77 -34.14 -16.04
C THR A 213 -10.40 -34.20 -15.36
N VAL A 214 -9.64 -33.10 -15.42
CA VAL A 214 -8.36 -32.96 -14.73
C VAL A 214 -8.40 -31.71 -13.87
N TYR A 215 -8.10 -31.85 -12.57
CA TYR A 215 -7.81 -30.70 -11.73
C TYR A 215 -6.30 -30.45 -11.70
N ALA A 216 -5.92 -29.19 -11.74
CA ALA A 216 -4.52 -28.77 -11.61
C ALA A 216 -4.40 -27.56 -10.70
N ALA A 217 -3.32 -27.48 -9.92
CA ALA A 217 -2.94 -26.25 -9.24
C ALA A 217 -1.66 -25.70 -9.85
N ALA A 218 -1.64 -24.35 -10.05
CA ALA A 218 -0.47 -23.66 -10.50
C ALA A 218 0.00 -22.63 -9.46
N LEU A 219 1.32 -22.39 -9.42
CA LEU A 219 2.01 -21.48 -8.53
C LEU A 219 2.76 -20.40 -9.31
N GLY A 220 2.90 -19.22 -8.67
CA GLY A 220 3.64 -18.07 -9.20
C GLY A 220 5.17 -18.11 -9.04
N GLY A 221 5.72 -19.14 -8.35
CA GLY A 221 7.16 -19.28 -8.18
C GLY A 221 7.54 -20.61 -7.55
N SER A 222 8.69 -21.16 -7.94
CA SER A 222 9.08 -22.52 -7.65
C SER A 222 9.86 -22.67 -6.33
N ILE A 223 9.75 -23.87 -5.76
CA ILE A 223 10.58 -24.34 -4.65
C ILE A 223 12.06 -24.47 -5.09
N ALA A 224 12.31 -24.81 -6.34
CA ALA A 224 13.66 -24.95 -6.91
C ALA A 224 14.42 -23.61 -6.92
N ASN A 225 13.76 -22.48 -7.13
CA ASN A 225 14.36 -21.14 -7.06
C ASN A 225 14.74 -20.72 -5.63
N ARG A 226 14.25 -21.42 -4.62
CA ARG A 226 14.60 -21.17 -3.21
C ARG A 226 15.90 -21.87 -2.77
N SER A 227 16.43 -22.81 -3.56
CA SER A 227 17.55 -23.68 -3.17
C SER A 227 18.84 -23.51 -3.95
N GLY A 228 18.94 -22.61 -4.93
CA GLY A 228 20.11 -22.44 -5.80
C GLY A 228 20.74 -21.06 -5.79
N PRO A 229 22.08 -20.93 -5.95
CA PRO A 229 22.71 -19.64 -6.15
C PRO A 229 22.29 -19.07 -7.51
N LEU A 230 21.80 -17.85 -7.51
CA LEU A 230 21.48 -17.07 -8.71
C LEU A 230 22.73 -16.94 -9.60
N LEU A 231 22.74 -17.58 -10.78
CA LEU A 231 23.66 -17.25 -11.84
C LEU A 231 23.11 -16.00 -12.55
N PRO A 232 23.94 -14.96 -12.75
CA PRO A 232 23.52 -13.75 -13.46
C PRO A 232 23.54 -14.01 -14.98
N GLY A 233 22.38 -13.81 -15.59
CA GLY A 233 22.28 -13.66 -17.04
C GLY A 233 21.37 -14.68 -17.71
N VAL A 234 20.12 -14.37 -17.81
CA VAL A 234 19.26 -14.28 -19.00
C VAL A 234 17.92 -13.71 -18.54
N VAL A 235 17.75 -12.41 -18.63
CA VAL A 235 16.45 -11.77 -18.51
C VAL A 235 15.76 -11.92 -19.86
N SER A 236 14.88 -12.91 -19.98
CA SER A 236 13.91 -12.92 -21.08
C SER A 236 12.82 -11.93 -20.71
N ALA A 237 12.92 -10.72 -21.24
CA ALA A 237 11.93 -9.68 -21.07
C ALA A 237 10.65 -10.07 -21.81
N ALA A 238 9.67 -10.62 -21.09
CA ALA A 238 8.30 -10.53 -21.50
C ALA A 238 7.81 -9.12 -21.16
N SER A 239 7.82 -8.24 -22.14
CA SER A 239 7.28 -6.90 -22.03
C SER A 239 5.77 -6.96 -21.83
N VAL A 240 5.34 -6.82 -20.58
CA VAL A 240 3.95 -6.50 -20.26
C VAL A 240 3.79 -5.00 -20.44
N THR A 241 3.16 -4.59 -21.55
CA THR A 241 2.77 -3.21 -21.78
C THR A 241 1.60 -2.90 -20.83
N VAL A 242 1.89 -2.30 -19.70
CA VAL A 242 0.87 -1.71 -18.83
C VAL A 242 0.53 -0.35 -19.40
N THR A 243 -0.63 -0.24 -20.05
CA THR A 243 -1.21 1.06 -20.42
C THR A 243 -1.74 1.72 -19.15
N ALA A 244 -0.91 2.50 -18.50
CA ALA A 244 -1.35 3.40 -17.44
C ALA A 244 -1.98 4.62 -18.11
N SER A 245 -3.29 4.79 -17.93
CA SER A 245 -3.99 6.04 -18.26
C SER A 245 -3.51 7.10 -17.27
N ALA A 246 -2.51 7.87 -17.66
CA ALA A 246 -2.07 9.04 -16.92
C ALA A 246 -3.04 10.18 -17.21
N THR A 247 -3.77 10.60 -16.19
CA THR A 247 -4.46 11.90 -16.20
C THR A 247 -3.39 12.98 -16.09
N SER A 248 -3.06 13.61 -17.21
CA SER A 248 -2.11 14.72 -17.26
C SER A 248 -2.78 15.98 -16.72
N VAL A 249 -2.26 16.50 -15.62
CA VAL A 249 -2.47 17.89 -15.20
C VAL A 249 -1.43 18.71 -15.95
N THR A 250 -1.89 19.47 -16.96
CA THR A 250 -1.04 20.41 -17.71
C THR A 250 -0.85 21.67 -16.87
N VAL A 251 0.35 21.87 -16.35
CA VAL A 251 0.81 23.19 -15.93
C VAL A 251 1.60 23.75 -17.11
N SER A 252 1.01 24.73 -17.79
CA SER A 252 1.69 25.50 -18.84
C SER A 252 2.51 26.61 -18.17
N ASP A 253 3.82 26.50 -18.26
CA ASP A 253 4.70 27.63 -18.05
C ASP A 253 5.47 27.88 -19.35
N SER A 254 5.24 29.05 -19.92
CA SER A 254 5.79 29.52 -21.16
C SER A 254 7.02 30.38 -20.88
N THR A 255 8.20 29.96 -21.32
CA THR A 255 9.21 30.92 -21.79
C THR A 255 10.11 30.25 -22.82
N ASP A 256 10.01 30.81 -24.02
CA ASP A 256 10.96 30.66 -25.12
C ASP A 256 12.37 31.09 -24.72
N THR A 257 13.37 30.32 -25.12
CA THR A 257 14.59 30.87 -25.74
C THR A 257 15.36 29.80 -26.52
N LYS A 258 15.60 30.11 -27.76
CA LYS A 258 16.50 29.39 -28.71
C LYS A 258 17.97 29.56 -28.28
N ALA A 259 18.76 28.52 -28.47
CA ALA A 259 20.12 28.55 -29.07
C ALA A 259 20.73 27.14 -29.06
N GLN A 260 20.89 26.58 -30.21
CA GLN A 260 22.09 26.37 -31.00
C GLN A 260 23.12 25.35 -30.47
N ALA A 261 23.39 24.43 -31.39
CA ALA A 261 24.22 23.24 -31.43
C ALA A 261 25.69 23.36 -30.92
N GLY A 262 26.18 22.18 -30.51
CA GLY A 262 27.58 21.78 -30.85
C GLY A 262 28.41 21.39 -29.65
N SER A 263 28.71 20.13 -29.51
CA SER A 263 29.99 19.48 -29.79
C SER A 263 30.30 18.34 -28.81
N ASP A 264 30.79 17.27 -29.42
CA ASP A 264 31.39 16.04 -28.89
C ASP A 264 32.28 16.19 -27.67
N ILE A 265 32.12 15.27 -26.69
CA ILE A 265 33.21 14.91 -25.76
C ILE A 265 33.27 13.38 -25.65
N LYS A 266 34.36 12.81 -26.20
CA LYS A 266 34.83 11.42 -26.03
C LYS A 266 35.31 11.20 -24.58
N PRO A 267 35.11 10.01 -23.99
CA PRO A 267 35.76 9.65 -22.72
C PRO A 267 37.18 9.12 -22.95
N LYS A 268 38.08 9.56 -22.06
CA LYS A 268 39.48 9.11 -21.96
C LYS A 268 39.60 8.02 -20.91
N PRO A 269 40.37 6.94 -21.14
CA PRO A 269 40.53 5.85 -20.17
C PRO A 269 41.69 6.07 -19.19
N GLY A 270 41.58 5.51 -18.01
CA GLY A 270 42.68 5.04 -17.20
C GLY A 270 42.88 5.67 -15.84
N ALA A 271 42.64 4.90 -14.80
CA ALA A 271 43.59 4.72 -13.68
C ALA A 271 43.09 3.54 -12.81
N ALA A 272 44.05 2.76 -12.38
CA ALA A 272 43.93 1.44 -11.79
C ALA A 272 43.43 1.42 -10.33
N THR A 273 42.86 0.29 -10.00
CA THR A 273 42.42 -0.23 -8.68
C THR A 273 43.48 -0.20 -7.56
N PRO A 274 43.02 -0.28 -6.30
CA PRO A 274 43.59 -1.29 -5.41
C PRO A 274 42.56 -2.34 -4.95
N ILE A 275 43.03 -3.57 -4.96
CA ILE A 275 42.43 -4.78 -4.44
C ILE A 275 42.37 -4.67 -2.92
N VAL A 276 41.17 -4.87 -2.31
CA VAL A 276 41.03 -5.22 -0.92
C VAL A 276 40.37 -6.59 -0.83
N GLN A 277 41.11 -7.48 -0.20
CA GLN A 277 40.82 -8.86 0.04
C GLN A 277 39.92 -9.00 1.29
N GLY A 278 38.88 -9.82 1.18
CA GLY A 278 38.30 -10.57 2.29
C GLY A 278 37.15 -9.90 3.06
N ALA A 279 35.92 -10.17 2.65
CA ALA A 279 34.78 -10.24 3.58
C ALA A 279 33.89 -11.40 3.16
N GLN A 280 33.64 -12.29 4.14
CA GLN A 280 32.79 -13.46 4.01
C GLN A 280 31.39 -13.06 3.57
N ASN A 281 30.93 -13.62 2.45
CA ASN A 281 29.57 -13.49 1.97
C ASN A 281 28.63 -14.31 2.86
N THR A 282 27.97 -13.68 3.80
CA THR A 282 26.68 -14.16 4.27
C THR A 282 25.65 -13.84 3.18
N SER A 283 25.20 -14.86 2.47
CA SER A 283 24.14 -14.74 1.47
C SER A 283 22.85 -14.32 2.17
N ALA A 284 22.56 -13.01 2.12
CA ALA A 284 21.24 -12.51 2.46
C ALA A 284 20.29 -12.99 1.35
N VAL A 285 19.37 -13.87 1.72
CA VAL A 285 18.23 -14.25 0.86
C VAL A 285 17.45 -12.98 0.59
N SER A 286 17.47 -12.51 -0.65
CA SER A 286 16.64 -11.37 -1.07
C SER A 286 15.17 -11.76 -0.90
N PRO A 287 14.35 -10.95 -0.21
CA PRO A 287 12.93 -11.21 -0.15
C PRO A 287 12.35 -11.18 -1.57
N LEU A 288 11.53 -12.18 -1.90
CA LEU A 288 10.77 -12.21 -3.14
C LEU A 288 10.00 -10.89 -3.27
N THR A 289 10.27 -10.15 -4.33
CA THR A 289 9.53 -8.93 -4.63
C THR A 289 8.10 -9.32 -4.98
N GLU A 290 7.16 -9.11 -4.06
CA GLU A 290 5.75 -9.29 -4.34
C GLU A 290 5.32 -8.25 -5.37
N ILE A 291 4.88 -8.72 -6.53
CA ILE A 291 4.30 -7.84 -7.56
C ILE A 291 2.83 -7.63 -7.16
N PRO A 292 2.42 -6.42 -6.77
CA PRO A 292 1.04 -6.19 -6.36
C PRO A 292 0.07 -6.47 -7.51
N GLY A 293 -0.95 -7.30 -7.24
CA GLY A 293 -2.05 -7.53 -8.18
C GLY A 293 -1.98 -8.82 -8.99
N VAL A 294 -0.90 -9.60 -8.93
CA VAL A 294 -0.77 -10.90 -9.60
C VAL A 294 -1.15 -12.03 -8.63
N ASP A 295 -1.89 -13.05 -9.12
CA ASP A 295 -2.24 -14.22 -8.31
C ASP A 295 -0.97 -15.02 -7.98
N LYS A 296 -0.82 -15.44 -6.71
CA LYS A 296 0.26 -16.35 -6.26
C LYS A 296 -0.01 -17.78 -6.66
N SER A 297 -1.27 -18.19 -6.64
CA SER A 297 -1.67 -19.52 -7.08
C SER A 297 -3.11 -19.58 -7.56
N ALA A 298 -3.41 -20.60 -8.34
CA ALA A 298 -4.75 -20.88 -8.84
C ALA A 298 -5.03 -22.37 -8.94
N VAL A 299 -6.30 -22.73 -8.79
CA VAL A 299 -6.83 -24.09 -9.02
C VAL A 299 -7.70 -24.08 -10.26
N TYR A 300 -7.35 -24.93 -11.21
CA TYR A 300 -8.03 -25.07 -12.50
C TYR A 300 -8.77 -26.40 -12.60
N LYS A 301 -9.87 -26.38 -13.33
CA LYS A 301 -10.58 -27.55 -13.82
C LYS A 301 -10.47 -27.57 -15.34
N ILE A 302 -9.88 -28.61 -15.87
CA ILE A 302 -9.80 -28.88 -17.30
C ILE A 302 -10.84 -29.97 -17.59
N ASN A 303 -11.87 -29.63 -18.32
CA ASN A 303 -12.93 -30.56 -18.70
C ASN A 303 -12.48 -31.52 -19.80
N ALA A 304 -13.18 -32.64 -19.98
CA ALA A 304 -12.84 -33.66 -20.98
C ALA A 304 -12.85 -33.12 -22.43
N ASP A 305 -13.62 -32.06 -22.69
CA ASP A 305 -13.71 -31.35 -23.96
C ASP A 305 -12.57 -30.32 -24.19
N GLY A 306 -11.69 -30.15 -23.20
CA GLY A 306 -10.58 -29.21 -23.24
C GLY A 306 -10.89 -27.80 -22.75
N THR A 307 -12.15 -27.51 -22.35
CA THR A 307 -12.50 -26.23 -21.72
C THR A 307 -11.85 -26.12 -20.34
N VAL A 308 -11.38 -24.92 -19.96
CA VAL A 308 -10.70 -24.68 -18.70
C VAL A 308 -11.45 -23.66 -17.87
N GLU A 309 -11.62 -23.95 -16.61
CA GLU A 309 -12.25 -23.08 -15.63
C GLU A 309 -11.32 -22.82 -14.45
N THR A 310 -11.17 -21.55 -14.05
CA THR A 310 -10.51 -21.22 -12.78
C THR A 310 -11.53 -21.37 -11.66
N LEU A 311 -11.27 -22.31 -10.75
CA LEU A 311 -12.16 -22.59 -9.63
C LEU A 311 -11.85 -21.74 -8.39
N TRP A 312 -10.58 -21.40 -8.20
CA TRP A 312 -10.09 -20.61 -7.09
C TRP A 312 -8.75 -19.95 -7.46
N SER A 313 -8.49 -18.76 -6.92
CA SER A 313 -7.18 -18.12 -6.99
C SER A 313 -6.92 -17.29 -5.75
N SER A 314 -5.64 -17.06 -5.43
CA SER A 314 -5.20 -16.25 -4.31
C SER A 314 -3.97 -15.40 -4.66
N LYS A 315 -3.96 -14.19 -4.13
CA LYS A 315 -2.79 -13.29 -4.16
C LYS A 315 -1.88 -13.48 -2.95
N GLU A 316 -2.32 -14.24 -1.95
CA GLU A 316 -1.66 -14.36 -0.67
C GLU A 316 -1.14 -15.77 -0.39
N GLU A 317 -1.79 -16.78 -0.94
CA GLU A 317 -1.54 -18.19 -0.61
C GLU A 317 -1.07 -19.01 -1.81
N ASN A 318 -0.16 -19.96 -1.59
CA ASN A 318 0.28 -20.94 -2.56
C ASN A 318 -0.39 -22.31 -2.32
N VAL A 319 -0.97 -22.90 -3.36
CA VAL A 319 -1.58 -24.23 -3.28
C VAL A 319 -0.56 -25.33 -3.58
N TYR A 320 -0.24 -26.15 -2.60
CA TYR A 320 0.75 -27.23 -2.76
C TYR A 320 0.16 -28.57 -3.16
N SER A 321 -1.05 -28.88 -2.76
CA SER A 321 -1.66 -30.19 -3.01
C SER A 321 -3.16 -30.12 -3.19
N LEU A 322 -3.68 -31.00 -4.05
CA LEU A 322 -5.11 -31.20 -4.33
C LEU A 322 -5.48 -32.67 -4.10
N VAL A 323 -6.69 -32.90 -3.60
CA VAL A 323 -7.31 -34.24 -3.51
C VAL A 323 -8.77 -34.14 -3.87
N ALA A 324 -9.23 -34.97 -4.82
CA ALA A 324 -10.65 -35.09 -5.13
C ALA A 324 -11.37 -35.96 -4.08
N GLU A 325 -12.56 -35.54 -3.67
CA GLU A 325 -13.40 -36.25 -2.73
C GLU A 325 -14.55 -36.96 -3.46
N ALA A 326 -15.03 -38.09 -2.89
CA ALA A 326 -16.06 -38.93 -3.52
C ALA A 326 -17.38 -38.20 -3.80
N ASN A 327 -17.69 -37.12 -3.07
CA ASN A 327 -18.85 -36.28 -3.24
C ASN A 327 -18.70 -35.21 -4.34
N GLY A 328 -17.64 -35.28 -5.13
CA GLY A 328 -17.30 -34.29 -6.16
C GLY A 328 -16.69 -32.98 -5.63
N SER A 329 -16.43 -32.87 -4.34
CA SER A 329 -15.65 -31.76 -3.75
C SER A 329 -14.15 -31.94 -4.02
N LEU A 330 -13.42 -30.85 -3.90
CA LEU A 330 -11.96 -30.83 -4.00
C LEU A 330 -11.39 -30.27 -2.69
N ALA A 331 -10.51 -31.03 -2.03
CA ALA A 331 -9.71 -30.51 -0.91
C ALA A 331 -8.38 -30.01 -1.44
N PHE A 332 -7.89 -28.88 -0.91
CA PHE A 332 -6.57 -28.35 -1.26
C PHE A 332 -5.88 -27.71 -0.05
N ALA A 333 -4.55 -27.72 -0.09
CA ALA A 333 -3.70 -27.27 1.00
C ALA A 333 -2.79 -26.12 0.56
N THR A 334 -2.51 -25.19 1.49
CA THR A 334 -1.75 -23.98 1.23
C THR A 334 -0.62 -23.73 2.23
N ASP A 335 0.19 -22.69 1.98
CA ASP A 335 1.34 -22.29 2.80
C ASP A 335 1.00 -21.35 3.97
N VAL A 336 -0.17 -20.71 3.99
CA VAL A 336 -0.51 -19.80 5.09
C VAL A 336 -1.06 -20.60 6.26
N GLN A 337 -0.29 -20.73 7.34
CA GLN A 337 -0.65 -21.49 8.55
C GLN A 337 -1.06 -22.96 8.25
N GLY A 338 -0.59 -23.50 7.13
CA GLY A 338 -0.96 -24.82 6.67
C GLY A 338 -2.46 -25.00 6.52
N ARG A 339 -3.15 -24.05 5.88
CA ARG A 339 -4.60 -24.07 5.67
C ARG A 339 -5.01 -25.19 4.74
N VAL A 340 -6.08 -25.87 5.12
CA VAL A 340 -6.75 -26.86 4.30
C VAL A 340 -8.14 -26.36 3.97
N TYR A 341 -8.42 -26.23 2.68
CA TYR A 341 -9.70 -25.78 2.15
C TYR A 341 -10.49 -26.91 1.52
N ARG A 342 -11.79 -26.75 1.47
CA ARG A 342 -12.69 -27.58 0.67
C ARG A 342 -13.48 -26.71 -0.30
N LEU A 343 -13.40 -27.07 -1.57
CA LEU A 343 -14.19 -26.49 -2.64
C LEU A 343 -15.32 -27.47 -3.01
N SER A 344 -16.56 -27.08 -2.79
CA SER A 344 -17.72 -27.88 -3.15
C SER A 344 -18.05 -27.79 -4.64
N PRO A 345 -18.86 -28.72 -5.20
CA PRO A 345 -19.25 -28.71 -6.61
C PRO A 345 -19.97 -27.42 -7.05
N ASP A 346 -20.70 -26.78 -6.13
CA ASP A 346 -21.37 -25.49 -6.32
C ASP A 346 -20.42 -24.28 -6.17
N ARG A 347 -19.10 -24.53 -6.20
CA ARG A 347 -18.01 -23.53 -6.15
C ARG A 347 -17.94 -22.73 -4.87
N LYS A 348 -18.44 -23.24 -3.77
CA LYS A 348 -18.27 -22.64 -2.45
C LYS A 348 -16.98 -23.15 -1.81
N VAL A 349 -16.11 -22.21 -1.46
CA VAL A 349 -14.88 -22.48 -0.74
C VAL A 349 -15.12 -22.30 0.76
N MET A 350 -14.74 -23.27 1.56
CA MET A 350 -14.67 -23.15 3.02
C MET A 350 -13.27 -23.46 3.51
N LEU A 351 -12.81 -22.72 4.50
CA LEU A 351 -11.63 -23.12 5.27
C LEU A 351 -12.03 -24.28 6.18
N LEU A 352 -11.49 -25.45 5.91
CA LEU A 352 -11.80 -26.66 6.67
C LEU A 352 -11.05 -26.70 8.00
N ALA A 353 -9.77 -26.33 7.97
CA ALA A 353 -8.91 -26.27 9.15
C ALA A 353 -7.61 -25.49 8.88
N GLU A 354 -7.00 -24.94 9.93
CA GLU A 354 -5.59 -24.55 9.98
C GLU A 354 -4.82 -25.65 10.74
N THR A 355 -3.70 -26.07 10.18
CA THR A 355 -2.81 -27.04 10.87
C THR A 355 -1.94 -26.39 11.92
N ASN A 356 -1.83 -25.05 11.89
CA ASN A 356 -0.91 -24.23 12.71
C ASN A 356 0.57 -24.59 12.47
N GLU A 357 0.88 -25.10 11.28
CA GLU A 357 2.21 -25.29 10.74
C GLU A 357 2.46 -24.28 9.61
N GLY A 358 3.69 -24.02 9.23
CA GLY A 358 3.98 -23.02 8.20
C GLY A 358 3.28 -23.29 6.87
N GLU A 359 3.24 -24.57 6.48
CA GLU A 359 2.63 -25.00 5.23
C GLU A 359 2.06 -26.42 5.33
N ALA A 360 1.01 -26.72 4.58
CA ALA A 360 0.54 -28.09 4.33
C ALA A 360 1.03 -28.53 2.95
N THR A 361 2.07 -29.35 2.93
CA THR A 361 2.85 -29.71 1.73
C THR A 361 2.18 -30.75 0.84
N ARG A 362 1.47 -31.72 1.45
CA ARG A 362 0.82 -32.82 0.74
C ARG A 362 -0.48 -33.19 1.41
N LEU A 363 -1.52 -33.39 0.62
CA LEU A 363 -2.75 -34.05 1.05
C LEU A 363 -2.82 -35.46 0.52
N LEU A 364 -3.38 -36.35 1.32
CA LEU A 364 -3.70 -37.72 0.96
C LEU A 364 -5.06 -38.08 1.58
N ARG A 365 -5.84 -38.94 0.94
CA ARG A 365 -7.09 -39.45 1.47
C ARG A 365 -6.97 -40.96 1.68
N ASP A 366 -7.31 -41.39 2.87
CA ASP A 366 -7.46 -42.82 3.21
C ASP A 366 -8.94 -43.15 3.54
N SER A 367 -9.19 -44.36 3.96
CA SER A 367 -10.51 -44.82 4.39
C SER A 367 -11.02 -44.15 5.67
N SER A 368 -10.12 -43.54 6.46
CA SER A 368 -10.41 -42.92 7.74
C SER A 368 -10.59 -41.39 7.64
N GLY A 369 -10.19 -40.76 6.52
CA GLY A 369 -10.34 -39.34 6.34
C GLY A 369 -9.28 -38.70 5.46
N LEU A 370 -9.01 -37.41 5.71
CA LEU A 370 -8.00 -36.63 5.02
C LEU A 370 -6.73 -36.56 5.89
N LEU A 371 -5.58 -36.80 5.25
CA LEU A 371 -4.27 -36.60 5.88
C LEU A 371 -3.58 -35.41 5.26
N ALA A 372 -2.88 -34.64 6.08
CA ALA A 372 -2.06 -33.52 5.68
C ALA A 372 -0.61 -33.69 6.19
N ALA A 373 0.32 -33.71 5.27
CA ALA A 373 1.74 -33.57 5.60
C ALA A 373 2.10 -32.09 5.68
N THR A 374 3.03 -31.73 6.57
CA THR A 374 3.34 -30.33 6.84
C THR A 374 4.82 -30.02 6.69
N GLY A 375 5.13 -28.75 6.43
CA GLY A 375 6.44 -28.13 6.61
C GLY A 375 6.66 -27.65 8.04
N GLU A 376 7.80 -27.03 8.30
CA GLU A 376 8.26 -26.43 9.55
C GLU A 376 8.58 -27.43 10.67
N MET A 377 7.64 -28.30 11.04
CA MET A 377 7.87 -29.38 12.02
C MET A 377 7.73 -30.78 11.43
N GLY A 378 7.46 -30.89 10.12
CA GLY A 378 7.39 -32.14 9.38
C GLY A 378 6.48 -33.20 10.02
N LYS A 379 5.20 -32.86 10.17
CA LYS A 379 4.17 -33.74 10.75
C LYS A 379 3.32 -34.41 9.68
N LEU A 380 2.69 -35.50 10.03
CA LEU A 380 1.57 -36.10 9.33
C LEU A 380 0.34 -36.01 10.25
N LEU A 381 -0.61 -35.21 9.85
CA LEU A 381 -1.83 -34.90 10.60
C LEU A 381 -3.02 -35.61 9.96
N ARG A 382 -3.91 -36.15 10.78
CA ARG A 382 -5.18 -36.74 10.37
C ARG A 382 -6.32 -35.79 10.71
N LEU A 383 -7.10 -35.41 9.72
CA LEU A 383 -8.34 -34.67 9.87
C LEU A 383 -9.49 -35.67 9.91
N ASP A 384 -10.01 -35.94 11.11
CA ASP A 384 -11.12 -36.87 11.30
C ASP A 384 -12.43 -36.24 10.77
N GLY A 385 -13.24 -37.02 10.07
CA GLY A 385 -14.56 -36.60 9.58
C GLY A 385 -15.56 -36.26 10.71
N SER A 386 -15.31 -36.67 11.95
CA SER A 386 -16.07 -36.23 13.12
C SER A 386 -15.68 -34.81 13.49
N GLY A 387 -16.67 -33.90 13.64
CA GLY A 387 -16.38 -32.54 14.09
C GLY A 387 -15.70 -32.48 15.44
N GLY A 388 -14.80 -31.53 15.64
CA GLY A 388 -14.20 -31.25 16.93
C GLY A 388 -15.26 -30.91 17.97
N SER A 389 -14.94 -31.13 19.27
CA SER A 389 -15.82 -30.77 20.40
C SER A 389 -15.60 -29.36 20.92
N SER A 390 -14.45 -28.76 20.59
CA SER A 390 -14.05 -27.40 20.98
C SER A 390 -13.13 -26.80 19.95
N GLY A 391 -13.12 -25.46 19.89
CA GLY A 391 -12.22 -24.71 19.03
C GLY A 391 -12.22 -23.23 19.42
N ALA A 392 -11.18 -22.53 19.02
CA ALA A 392 -11.01 -21.11 19.25
C ALA A 392 -10.71 -20.37 17.95
N TYR A 393 -11.11 -19.13 17.89
CA TYR A 393 -10.77 -18.21 16.81
C TYR A 393 -10.29 -16.90 17.41
N GLU A 394 -9.15 -16.39 16.98
CA GLU A 394 -8.66 -15.06 17.34
C GLU A 394 -8.78 -14.11 16.15
N SER A 395 -9.43 -12.96 16.38
CA SER A 395 -9.60 -11.94 15.32
C SER A 395 -8.26 -11.30 14.95
N PRO A 396 -8.14 -10.71 13.76
CA PRO A 396 -7.08 -9.74 13.53
C PRO A 396 -7.22 -8.58 14.53
N VAL A 397 -6.13 -7.88 14.77
CA VAL A 397 -6.11 -6.65 15.56
C VAL A 397 -6.88 -5.55 14.82
N HIS A 398 -7.83 -4.92 15.50
CA HIS A 398 -8.55 -3.78 14.97
C HIS A 398 -7.90 -2.48 15.48
N ASP A 399 -7.60 -1.55 14.57
CA ASP A 399 -7.11 -0.20 14.86
C ASP A 399 -8.30 0.77 14.88
N ALA A 400 -8.53 1.42 15.99
CA ALA A 400 -9.55 2.44 16.14
C ALA A 400 -9.09 3.84 15.66
N GLY A 401 -7.85 3.97 15.17
CA GLY A 401 -7.25 5.22 14.73
C GLY A 401 -6.66 6.05 15.88
N SER A 402 -7.36 6.14 16.99
CA SER A 402 -6.94 6.79 18.24
C SER A 402 -7.31 5.93 19.46
N VAL A 403 -6.91 6.36 20.65
CA VAL A 403 -7.37 5.72 21.89
C VAL A 403 -8.89 5.76 21.93
N ALA A 404 -9.51 4.60 22.06
CA ALA A 404 -10.97 4.45 22.06
C ALA A 404 -11.49 3.93 23.39
N ARG A 405 -12.67 4.35 23.75
CA ARG A 405 -13.46 3.72 24.80
C ARG A 405 -14.28 2.59 24.18
N TRP A 406 -14.02 1.38 24.61
CA TRP A 406 -14.75 0.20 24.19
C TRP A 406 -16.13 0.17 24.84
N GLY A 407 -17.14 -0.09 24.02
CA GLY A 407 -18.53 -0.16 24.47
C GLY A 407 -18.98 -1.62 24.57
N ARG A 408 -19.72 -2.11 23.61
CA ARG A 408 -20.32 -3.45 23.58
C ARG A 408 -19.76 -4.31 22.47
N ILE A 409 -19.81 -5.63 22.68
CA ILE A 409 -19.57 -6.62 21.65
C ILE A 409 -20.82 -7.48 21.50
N THR A 410 -21.24 -7.70 20.26
CA THR A 410 -22.39 -8.54 19.93
C THR A 410 -22.02 -9.55 18.86
N TRP A 411 -22.66 -10.71 18.87
CA TRP A 411 -22.48 -11.75 17.86
C TRP A 411 -23.74 -12.58 17.69
N ARG A 412 -23.80 -13.38 16.64
CA ARG A 412 -24.82 -14.42 16.50
C ARG A 412 -24.18 -15.75 16.82
N ALA A 413 -24.87 -16.57 17.62
CA ALA A 413 -24.44 -17.91 17.97
C ALA A 413 -25.55 -18.91 17.73
N ALA A 414 -25.19 -20.14 17.34
CA ALA A 414 -26.10 -21.27 17.20
C ALA A 414 -25.41 -22.58 17.59
N GLY A 415 -26.18 -23.60 17.90
CA GLY A 415 -25.70 -24.90 18.34
C GLY A 415 -25.19 -24.89 19.78
N GLY A 416 -23.96 -25.30 20.02
CA GLY A 416 -23.36 -25.38 21.35
C GLY A 416 -23.11 -24.04 22.03
N ARG A 417 -22.16 -24.02 22.97
CA ARG A 417 -21.77 -22.82 23.73
C ARG A 417 -20.74 -22.00 22.96
N VAL A 418 -20.99 -20.70 22.80
CA VAL A 418 -20.05 -19.72 22.25
C VAL A 418 -19.78 -18.62 23.26
N GLN A 419 -18.53 -18.34 23.55
CA GLN A 419 -18.08 -17.28 24.44
C GLN A 419 -17.02 -16.42 23.75
N LEU A 420 -17.04 -15.13 24.04
CA LEU A 420 -16.04 -14.21 23.54
C LEU A 420 -15.18 -13.68 24.68
N SER A 421 -13.94 -13.34 24.38
CA SER A 421 -13.05 -12.57 25.26
C SER A 421 -12.39 -11.47 24.45
N THR A 422 -12.02 -10.38 25.12
CA THR A 422 -11.36 -9.25 24.45
C THR A 422 -10.06 -8.89 25.17
N ARG A 423 -9.13 -8.29 24.44
CA ARG A 423 -7.93 -7.66 24.97
C ARG A 423 -7.63 -6.40 24.16
N SER A 424 -6.94 -5.42 24.75
CA SER A 424 -6.62 -4.16 24.12
C SER A 424 -5.21 -3.68 24.44
N GLY A 425 -4.67 -2.81 23.60
CA GLY A 425 -3.32 -2.27 23.75
C GLY A 425 -3.07 -1.06 22.85
N ASN A 426 -1.89 -0.44 22.99
CA ASN A 426 -1.49 0.73 22.22
C ASN A 426 -0.37 0.44 21.22
N SER A 427 0.03 -0.83 21.03
CA SER A 427 0.92 -1.31 19.98
C SER A 427 0.14 -2.09 18.92
N ALA A 428 0.51 -1.97 17.65
CA ALA A 428 -0.19 -2.65 16.54
C ALA A 428 -0.05 -4.19 16.60
N ARG A 429 0.95 -4.70 17.31
CA ARG A 429 1.15 -6.13 17.52
C ARG A 429 0.95 -6.45 19.00
N PRO A 430 0.11 -7.43 19.36
CA PRO A 430 -0.05 -7.85 20.75
C PRO A 430 1.29 -8.31 21.36
N ASP A 431 1.65 -7.71 22.47
CA ASP A 431 2.84 -8.01 23.24
C ASP A 431 2.55 -7.95 24.75
N LYS A 432 3.58 -7.93 25.59
CA LYS A 432 3.45 -7.88 27.05
C LYS A 432 2.83 -6.59 27.60
N THR A 433 2.68 -5.55 26.76
CA THR A 433 2.07 -4.27 27.16
C THR A 433 0.56 -4.24 26.92
N TRP A 434 0.02 -5.25 26.22
CA TRP A 434 -1.41 -5.41 26.08
C TRP A 434 -2.05 -5.91 27.36
N SER A 435 -3.35 -5.62 27.53
CA SER A 435 -4.10 -6.24 28.62
C SER A 435 -4.16 -7.77 28.45
N ASP A 436 -4.34 -8.49 29.54
CA ASP A 436 -4.73 -9.89 29.48
C ASP A 436 -6.08 -10.04 28.76
N TRP A 437 -6.38 -11.27 28.31
CA TRP A 437 -7.71 -11.60 27.83
C TRP A 437 -8.74 -11.41 28.95
N SER A 438 -9.84 -10.74 28.65
CA SER A 438 -10.93 -10.55 29.60
C SER A 438 -11.55 -11.88 30.04
N ALA A 439 -12.31 -11.84 31.13
CA ALA A 439 -13.25 -12.91 31.45
C ALA A 439 -14.19 -13.19 30.26
N ALA A 440 -14.65 -14.44 30.15
CA ALA A 440 -15.51 -14.87 29.05
C ALA A 440 -16.88 -14.16 29.08
N LEU A 441 -17.22 -13.55 27.96
CA LEU A 441 -18.49 -12.90 27.68
C LEU A 441 -19.46 -13.94 27.08
N SER A 442 -20.63 -14.09 27.64
CA SER A 442 -21.59 -15.14 27.24
C SER A 442 -22.92 -14.62 26.71
N ASP A 443 -23.24 -13.34 26.87
CA ASP A 443 -24.45 -12.74 26.30
C ASP A 443 -24.16 -12.23 24.88
N PRO A 444 -24.72 -12.88 23.83
CA PRO A 444 -24.44 -12.50 22.46
C PRO A 444 -25.11 -11.20 22.00
N ARG A 445 -26.00 -10.64 22.82
CA ARG A 445 -26.77 -9.43 22.46
C ARG A 445 -26.22 -8.18 23.10
N ASP A 446 -25.63 -8.30 24.29
CA ASP A 446 -25.36 -7.13 25.14
C ASP A 446 -24.17 -7.29 26.10
N SER A 447 -23.05 -7.83 25.63
CA SER A 447 -21.85 -7.94 26.42
C SER A 447 -21.06 -6.62 26.42
N ILE A 448 -20.83 -6.06 27.62
CA ILE A 448 -19.94 -4.90 27.80
C ILE A 448 -18.49 -5.39 27.68
N ILE A 449 -17.68 -4.68 26.92
CA ILE A 449 -16.25 -4.95 26.78
C ILE A 449 -15.50 -4.44 28.02
N PRO A 450 -14.84 -5.31 28.79
CA PRO A 450 -14.13 -4.91 30.01
C PRO A 450 -12.67 -4.53 29.77
N SER A 451 -12.17 -4.69 28.56
CA SER A 451 -10.78 -4.33 28.21
C SER A 451 -10.55 -2.82 28.40
N PRO A 452 -9.36 -2.38 28.87
CA PRO A 452 -9.07 -0.97 29.09
C PRO A 452 -9.11 -0.17 27.79
N ASN A 453 -9.33 1.15 27.90
CA ASN A 453 -9.28 2.06 26.78
C ASN A 453 -7.90 2.01 26.10
N ALA A 454 -7.87 1.83 24.80
CA ALA A 454 -6.65 1.75 24.00
C ALA A 454 -6.97 1.99 22.52
N ARG A 455 -5.93 2.15 21.70
CA ARG A 455 -6.08 2.31 20.23
C ARG A 455 -6.45 1.02 19.53
N TYR A 456 -5.93 -0.12 20.01
CA TYR A 456 -6.11 -1.42 19.36
C TYR A 456 -6.93 -2.37 20.24
N ILE A 457 -7.77 -3.18 19.60
CA ILE A 457 -8.52 -4.25 20.25
C ILE A 457 -8.44 -5.53 19.44
N GLN A 458 -8.45 -6.66 20.14
CA GLN A 458 -8.58 -7.99 19.57
C GLN A 458 -9.61 -8.78 20.38
N TRP A 459 -10.39 -9.61 19.72
CA TRP A 459 -11.32 -10.51 20.37
C TRP A 459 -11.04 -11.97 20.01
N ARG A 460 -11.40 -12.87 20.90
CA ARG A 460 -11.30 -14.33 20.71
C ARG A 460 -12.67 -14.94 20.95
N ALA A 461 -13.07 -15.86 20.05
CA ALA A 461 -14.27 -16.68 20.24
C ALA A 461 -13.86 -18.10 20.59
N GLU A 462 -14.49 -18.66 21.63
CA GLU A 462 -14.39 -20.06 22.02
C GLU A 462 -15.71 -20.76 21.71
N LEU A 463 -15.64 -21.80 20.91
CA LEU A 463 -16.76 -22.62 20.48
C LEU A 463 -16.68 -23.98 21.18
N ASN A 464 -17.75 -24.41 21.86
CA ASN A 464 -17.78 -25.67 22.58
C ASN A 464 -19.10 -26.40 22.34
N GLY A 465 -19.01 -27.72 22.12
CA GLY A 465 -20.17 -28.60 21.90
C GLY A 465 -20.57 -28.71 20.41
N THR A 466 -21.21 -29.83 20.11
CA THR A 466 -21.59 -30.19 18.72
C THR A 466 -22.44 -29.10 18.06
N GLY A 467 -22.03 -28.68 16.86
CA GLY A 467 -22.75 -27.68 16.06
C GLY A 467 -22.57 -26.25 16.50
N ALA A 468 -21.67 -25.97 17.48
CA ALA A 468 -21.36 -24.61 17.90
C ALA A 468 -20.88 -23.77 16.72
N SER A 469 -21.45 -22.57 16.58
CA SER A 469 -21.12 -21.65 15.51
C SER A 469 -21.29 -20.19 15.92
N ALA A 470 -20.46 -19.32 15.32
CA ALA A 470 -20.50 -17.87 15.56
C ALA A 470 -20.42 -17.11 14.23
N GLU A 471 -21.11 -16.00 14.15
CA GLU A 471 -21.10 -15.10 13.00
C GLU A 471 -21.43 -13.67 13.41
N ASN A 472 -21.17 -12.69 12.51
CA ASN A 472 -21.58 -11.30 12.70
C ASN A 472 -21.07 -10.67 14.01
N VAL A 473 -19.80 -10.82 14.32
CA VAL A 473 -19.22 -10.19 15.49
C VAL A 473 -19.06 -8.69 15.25
N ARG A 474 -19.66 -7.86 16.14
CA ARG A 474 -19.62 -6.40 16.09
C ARG A 474 -19.06 -5.85 17.37
N VAL A 475 -18.07 -4.99 17.27
CA VAL A 475 -17.49 -4.22 18.36
C VAL A 475 -17.95 -2.78 18.20
N PHE A 476 -18.55 -2.23 19.25
CA PHE A 476 -18.94 -0.83 19.32
C PHE A 476 -17.94 -0.08 20.17
N TYR A 477 -17.46 1.05 19.68
CA TYR A 477 -16.46 1.87 20.37
C TYR A 477 -16.61 3.34 20.03
N LEU A 478 -16.06 4.18 20.87
CA LEU A 478 -15.99 5.62 20.69
C LEU A 478 -14.51 6.05 20.72
N PRO A 479 -13.93 6.44 19.59
CA PRO A 479 -12.58 7.01 19.55
C PRO A 479 -12.49 8.24 20.46
N GLN A 480 -11.35 8.44 21.10
CA GLN A 480 -11.07 9.67 21.82
C GLN A 480 -10.79 10.76 20.80
N ASN A 481 -11.46 11.88 20.95
CA ASN A 481 -11.26 13.03 20.10
C ASN A 481 -9.90 13.69 20.35
N ASN A 482 -9.10 13.86 19.31
CA ASN A 482 -7.83 14.59 19.33
C ASN A 482 -8.09 16.07 18.97
N PRO A 483 -7.32 17.01 19.52
CA PRO A 483 -7.44 18.42 19.12
C PRO A 483 -6.95 18.62 17.68
N PRO A 484 -7.53 19.60 16.96
CA PRO A 484 -6.99 20.04 15.69
C PRO A 484 -5.57 20.59 15.85
N VAL A 485 -4.82 20.69 14.74
CA VAL A 485 -3.45 21.24 14.72
C VAL A 485 -3.40 22.39 13.75
N VAL A 486 -3.09 23.61 14.23
CA VAL A 486 -2.82 24.77 13.40
C VAL A 486 -1.32 24.85 13.09
N ARG A 487 -0.93 24.66 11.82
CA ARG A 487 0.48 24.51 11.41
C ARG A 487 1.16 25.83 11.09
N SER A 488 0.42 26.75 10.46
CA SER A 488 0.99 28.04 10.05
C SER A 488 -0.09 29.11 9.93
N ILE A 489 0.32 30.36 10.11
CA ILE A 489 -0.43 31.56 9.81
C ILE A 489 0.47 32.46 8.98
N ASN A 490 0.00 32.86 7.79
CA ASN A 490 0.67 33.80 6.92
C ASN A 490 -0.19 35.04 6.79
N VAL A 491 0.39 36.20 7.00
CA VAL A 491 -0.27 37.50 6.84
C VAL A 491 0.49 38.28 5.80
N THR A 492 -0.21 38.74 4.75
CA THR A 492 0.36 39.54 3.68
C THR A 492 -0.47 40.79 3.52
N THR A 493 0.19 41.94 3.46
CA THR A 493 -0.40 43.21 3.11
C THR A 493 -0.20 43.42 1.61
N GLN A 494 -1.30 43.61 0.87
CA GLN A 494 -1.27 43.87 -0.58
C GLN A 494 -1.76 45.27 -0.83
N THR A 495 -0.87 46.13 -1.29
CA THR A 495 -1.28 47.38 -1.91
C THR A 495 -1.58 47.08 -3.36
N PRO A 496 -2.69 47.59 -3.94
CA PRO A 496 -2.97 47.42 -5.37
C PRO A 496 -1.84 48.04 -6.16
N ALA A 497 -0.90 47.25 -6.61
CA ALA A 497 0.10 47.71 -7.57
C ALA A 497 -0.64 48.18 -8.81
N ALA A 498 -0.43 49.44 -9.19
CA ALA A 498 -0.81 49.89 -10.51
C ALA A 498 -0.13 49.00 -11.54
N LYS A 499 -0.87 48.02 -12.09
CA LYS A 499 -0.38 47.15 -13.18
C LYS A 499 -0.05 48.07 -14.33
N ALA A 500 1.21 48.20 -14.68
CA ALA A 500 1.65 48.71 -15.96
C ALA A 500 1.10 47.73 -17.01
N THR A 501 -0.02 48.10 -17.66
CA THR A 501 -0.63 47.35 -18.74
C THR A 501 0.14 47.61 -20.03
N ALA A 502 0.99 46.66 -20.40
CA ALA A 502 1.28 46.43 -21.80
C ALA A 502 0.11 45.58 -22.35
N GLY A 503 -0.71 46.23 -23.18
CA GLY A 503 -1.72 45.73 -24.08
C GLY A 503 -2.39 44.38 -23.80
N GLY A 504 -3.66 44.40 -23.43
CA GLY A 504 -4.53 43.25 -23.45
C GLY A 504 -5.76 43.43 -22.56
N ASN A 505 -6.94 43.43 -23.16
CA ASN A 505 -8.24 43.44 -22.52
C ASN A 505 -8.30 42.49 -21.31
N SER A 506 -8.41 43.01 -20.09
CA SER A 506 -8.91 42.27 -18.96
C SER A 506 -9.72 43.17 -18.03
N THR A 507 -11.01 43.05 -18.14
CA THR A 507 -12.01 43.49 -17.16
C THR A 507 -11.81 42.72 -15.87
N SER A 508 -11.22 43.36 -14.85
CA SER A 508 -11.53 43.12 -13.43
C SER A 508 -10.72 44.07 -12.56
N SER A 509 -11.03 45.31 -12.53
CA SER A 509 -10.82 46.12 -11.34
C SER A 509 -12.13 46.05 -10.55
N ALA A 510 -12.05 45.61 -9.29
CA ALA A 510 -13.19 45.74 -8.38
C ALA A 510 -13.40 47.19 -8.07
N ALA A 511 -14.04 47.90 -9.04
CA ALA A 511 -14.55 49.23 -8.83
C ALA A 511 -16.01 49.10 -8.44
N TYR A 512 -16.36 49.44 -7.23
CA TYR A 512 -17.76 49.60 -6.84
C TYR A 512 -18.26 50.87 -7.46
N SER A 513 -19.20 50.77 -8.40
CA SER A 513 -19.95 51.90 -8.90
C SER A 513 -21.21 52.10 -8.06
N ILE A 514 -21.28 53.18 -7.31
CA ILE A 514 -22.51 53.60 -6.64
C ILE A 514 -23.23 54.53 -7.59
N THR A 515 -24.37 54.07 -8.10
CA THR A 515 -25.27 54.93 -8.86
C THR A 515 -26.17 55.63 -7.86
N VAL A 516 -25.97 56.94 -7.67
CA VAL A 516 -26.89 57.76 -6.89
C VAL A 516 -28.00 58.22 -7.86
N THR A 517 -29.17 57.62 -7.76
CA THR A 517 -30.39 58.10 -8.41
C THR A 517 -31.03 59.13 -7.52
N ASP A 518 -31.00 60.37 -7.91
CA ASP A 518 -31.82 61.43 -7.30
C ASP A 518 -33.26 61.20 -7.72
N SER A 519 -34.12 60.75 -6.80
CA SER A 519 -35.53 60.54 -7.03
C SER A 519 -36.31 61.86 -6.71
N GLY A 520 -36.11 62.88 -7.50
CA GLY A 520 -36.77 64.15 -7.42
C GLY A 520 -37.28 64.60 -8.78
N ASP A 521 -38.57 64.47 -8.95
CA ASP A 521 -39.45 65.14 -9.93
C ASP A 521 -39.41 64.68 -11.41
N THR A 522 -40.53 64.18 -11.82
CA THR A 522 -40.86 63.70 -13.15
C THR A 522 -41.15 64.92 -14.13
N SER A 523 -40.10 65.54 -14.65
CA SER A 523 -40.25 66.37 -15.86
C SER A 523 -38.90 66.91 -16.34
N THR A 524 -37.97 66.04 -16.78
CA THR A 524 -36.87 66.55 -17.64
C THR A 524 -36.44 65.46 -18.61
N PRO A 525 -36.17 65.85 -19.89
CA PRO A 525 -35.83 64.92 -20.95
C PRO A 525 -34.41 64.39 -20.75
N ALA A 526 -34.20 63.12 -21.22
CA ALA A 526 -32.97 62.36 -21.20
C ALA A 526 -31.68 63.16 -21.35
N GLY A 527 -30.76 63.03 -20.37
CA GLY A 527 -29.43 63.55 -20.55
C GLY A 527 -28.66 64.03 -19.33
N THR A 528 -29.04 63.63 -18.08
CA THR A 528 -28.24 63.95 -16.92
C THR A 528 -27.05 62.98 -16.85
N PRO A 529 -25.79 63.47 -16.85
CA PRO A 529 -24.63 62.56 -16.76
C PRO A 529 -24.59 61.90 -15.39
N THR A 530 -24.61 60.57 -15.39
CA THR A 530 -24.39 59.77 -14.20
C THR A 530 -22.94 59.94 -13.75
N GLN A 531 -22.70 60.58 -12.62
CA GLN A 531 -21.37 60.62 -12.03
C GLN A 531 -21.08 59.26 -11.38
N THR A 532 -20.17 58.55 -11.98
CA THR A 532 -19.60 57.32 -11.39
C THR A 532 -18.41 57.74 -10.50
N VAL A 533 -18.56 57.62 -9.21
CA VAL A 533 -17.42 57.78 -8.28
C VAL A 533 -16.73 56.41 -8.19
N SER A 534 -15.60 56.28 -8.84
CA SER A 534 -14.72 55.11 -8.62
C SER A 534 -13.81 55.39 -7.44
N ARG A 535 -13.90 54.57 -6.40
CA ARG A 535 -12.93 54.57 -5.32
C ARG A 535 -11.76 53.63 -5.74
N ALA A 536 -10.53 54.10 -5.66
CA ALA A 536 -9.35 53.25 -5.83
C ALA A 536 -9.42 52.10 -4.80
N ALA A 537 -9.09 50.91 -5.20
CA ALA A 537 -8.99 49.78 -4.26
C ALA A 537 -7.91 50.10 -3.22
N GLY A 538 -8.29 50.16 -1.94
CA GLY A 538 -7.37 50.38 -0.82
C GLY A 538 -6.42 49.17 -0.61
N SER A 539 -5.44 49.33 0.25
CA SER A 539 -4.60 48.21 0.70
C SER A 539 -5.49 47.12 1.30
N GLN A 540 -5.08 45.87 1.12
CA GLN A 540 -5.79 44.71 1.67
C GLN A 540 -4.83 43.90 2.55
N ILE A 541 -5.37 43.33 3.62
CA ILE A 541 -4.67 42.41 4.51
C ILE A 541 -5.25 41.01 4.24
N GLN A 542 -4.43 40.10 3.71
CA GLN A 542 -4.79 38.72 3.51
C GLN A 542 -4.16 37.85 4.62
N ILE A 543 -5.00 37.17 5.37
CA ILE A 543 -4.59 36.25 6.42
C ILE A 543 -4.95 34.85 5.94
N THR A 544 -3.96 33.96 5.86
CA THR A 544 -4.14 32.55 5.47
C THR A 544 -3.54 31.64 6.54
N TRP A 545 -4.12 30.48 6.71
CA TRP A 545 -3.60 29.49 7.68
C TRP A 545 -3.74 28.08 7.14
N GLN A 546 -2.95 27.18 7.72
CA GLN A 546 -3.04 25.76 7.50
C GLN A 546 -3.37 25.05 8.81
N ALA A 547 -4.42 24.25 8.80
CA ALA A 547 -4.83 23.46 9.93
C ALA A 547 -5.39 22.13 9.45
N ASP A 548 -5.10 21.06 10.22
CA ASP A 548 -5.66 19.73 10.01
C ASP A 548 -6.21 19.19 11.32
N ASP A 549 -7.03 18.17 11.19
CA ASP A 549 -7.50 17.38 12.31
C ASP A 549 -7.00 15.94 12.19
N PRO A 550 -6.35 15.37 13.24
CA PRO A 550 -5.86 14.00 13.22
C PRO A 550 -6.96 12.94 13.02
N ASP A 551 -8.19 13.25 13.43
CA ASP A 551 -9.34 12.35 13.30
C ASP A 551 -10.12 12.59 11.99
N GLY A 552 -9.70 13.59 11.20
CA GLY A 552 -10.34 13.98 9.94
C GLY A 552 -11.62 14.78 10.12
N ASP A 553 -11.79 15.40 11.28
CA ASP A 553 -12.96 16.19 11.63
C ASP A 553 -13.03 17.52 10.85
N ARG A 554 -14.25 18.00 10.64
CA ARG A 554 -14.46 19.30 10.01
C ARG A 554 -14.11 20.40 11.00
N LEU A 555 -13.27 21.34 10.56
CA LEU A 555 -12.83 22.45 11.37
C LEU A 555 -13.67 23.71 11.12
N ILE A 556 -13.78 24.52 12.16
CA ILE A 556 -14.30 25.87 12.12
C ILE A 556 -13.31 26.77 12.84
N TYR A 557 -13.14 27.99 12.33
CA TYR A 557 -12.10 28.88 12.82
C TYR A 557 -12.67 30.14 13.43
N SER A 558 -11.95 30.67 14.42
CA SER A 558 -12.12 32.00 14.96
C SER A 558 -10.79 32.75 14.89
N LEU A 559 -10.84 33.94 14.33
CA LEU A 559 -9.66 34.78 14.15
C LEU A 559 -9.71 35.97 15.10
N TYR A 560 -8.61 36.20 15.79
CA TYR A 560 -8.42 37.29 16.73
C TYR A 560 -7.21 38.12 16.34
N PHE A 561 -7.16 39.36 16.82
CA PHE A 561 -6.02 40.25 16.67
C PHE A 561 -5.75 41.03 17.94
N ARG A 562 -4.55 41.50 18.09
CA ARG A 562 -4.15 42.51 19.10
C ARG A 562 -2.97 43.32 18.58
N GLY A 563 -2.87 44.59 19.01
CA GLY A 563 -1.65 45.39 18.83
C GLY A 563 -0.50 44.86 19.66
N GLU A 564 0.74 45.23 19.32
CA GLU A 564 1.96 44.83 20.04
C GLU A 564 1.92 45.28 21.51
N ASP A 565 1.41 46.49 21.76
CA ASP A 565 1.30 47.11 23.08
C ASP A 565 0.03 46.71 23.86
N GLU A 566 -0.81 45.84 23.29
CA GLU A 566 -2.07 45.42 23.89
C GLU A 566 -1.93 44.04 24.54
N SER A 567 -2.63 43.83 25.65
CA SER A 567 -2.65 42.53 26.33
C SER A 567 -3.85 41.65 25.94
N GLU A 568 -4.95 42.26 25.52
CA GLU A 568 -6.22 41.55 25.26
C GLU A 568 -6.44 41.26 23.78
N TRP A 569 -6.90 40.04 23.50
CA TRP A 569 -7.28 39.62 22.17
C TRP A 569 -8.68 40.11 21.80
N LYS A 570 -8.83 40.73 20.66
CA LYS A 570 -10.08 41.17 20.08
C LYS A 570 -10.54 40.21 19.00
N LEU A 571 -11.80 39.78 19.03
CA LEU A 571 -12.38 38.92 18.01
C LEU A 571 -12.51 39.69 16.70
N LEU A 572 -11.86 39.22 15.66
CA LEU A 572 -11.96 39.79 14.32
C LEU A 572 -13.12 39.14 13.53
N ARG A 573 -13.17 37.81 13.54
CA ARG A 573 -14.24 37.04 12.92
C ARG A 573 -14.32 35.63 13.52
N SER A 574 -15.55 35.10 13.61
CA SER A 574 -15.80 33.72 14.04
C SER A 574 -16.60 32.96 12.98
N ASN A 575 -16.71 31.66 13.17
CA ASN A 575 -17.46 30.74 12.30
C ASN A 575 -16.98 30.78 10.83
N ILE A 576 -15.66 30.80 10.65
CA ILE A 576 -15.02 30.73 9.34
C ILE A 576 -14.79 29.25 9.01
N PHE A 577 -15.13 28.81 7.80
CA PHE A 577 -14.88 27.45 7.29
C PHE A 577 -13.75 27.40 6.27
N GLU A 578 -13.43 28.55 5.69
CA GLU A 578 -12.32 28.73 4.76
C GLU A 578 -11.01 28.91 5.53
N ASN A 579 -9.88 28.63 4.89
CA ASN A 579 -8.55 28.78 5.47
C ASN A 579 -7.94 30.15 5.17
N SER A 580 -8.77 31.15 4.91
CA SER A 580 -8.34 32.51 4.60
C SER A 580 -9.37 33.54 5.00
N LEU A 581 -8.87 34.74 5.31
CA LEU A 581 -9.70 35.94 5.52
C LEU A 581 -9.02 37.10 4.84
N LEU A 582 -9.83 37.89 4.07
CA LEU A 582 -9.42 39.12 3.45
C LEU A 582 -10.06 40.27 4.18
N LEU A 583 -9.28 41.28 4.53
CA LEU A 583 -9.70 42.50 5.20
C LEU A 583 -9.25 43.70 4.38
N ASP A 584 -10.02 44.79 4.47
CA ASP A 584 -9.58 46.10 3.96
C ASP A 584 -8.44 46.57 4.87
N GLY A 585 -7.38 47.17 4.27
CA GLY A 585 -6.18 47.57 5.02
C GLY A 585 -6.42 48.69 6.04
N ASP A 586 -7.44 49.52 5.80
CA ASP A 586 -7.86 50.63 6.63
C ASP A 586 -8.69 50.22 7.87
N VAL A 587 -8.95 48.94 8.06
CA VAL A 587 -9.62 48.41 9.28
C VAL A 587 -8.73 48.50 10.49
N LEU A 588 -7.41 48.42 10.31
CA LEU A 588 -6.41 48.52 11.39
C LEU A 588 -5.58 49.79 11.21
N ALA A 589 -5.34 50.53 12.30
CA ALA A 589 -4.46 51.66 12.31
C ALA A 589 -2.99 51.23 12.15
N ASP A 590 -2.11 52.17 11.83
CA ASP A 590 -0.67 51.89 11.71
C ASP A 590 -0.11 51.33 13.04
N GLY A 591 0.75 50.32 12.91
CA GLY A 591 1.33 49.65 14.07
C GLY A 591 1.67 48.17 13.81
N ARG A 592 2.22 47.51 14.83
CA ARG A 592 2.49 46.08 14.77
C ARG A 592 1.36 45.29 15.42
N TYR A 593 0.93 44.24 14.76
CA TYR A 593 -0.19 43.41 15.18
C TYR A 593 0.18 41.93 15.18
N TYR A 594 -0.43 41.21 16.10
CA TYR A 594 -0.43 39.76 16.14
C TYR A 594 -1.84 39.27 15.75
N PHE A 595 -1.88 38.19 14.99
CA PHE A 595 -3.11 37.48 14.68
C PHE A 595 -3.10 36.11 15.30
N ARG A 596 -4.23 35.69 15.83
CA ARG A 596 -4.40 34.38 16.46
C ARG A 596 -5.54 33.66 15.77
N VAL A 597 -5.25 32.45 15.25
CA VAL A 597 -6.25 31.54 14.70
C VAL A 597 -6.54 30.49 15.75
N VAL A 598 -7.81 30.32 16.10
CA VAL A 598 -8.31 29.21 16.93
C VAL A 598 -9.08 28.29 16.01
N ALA A 599 -8.63 27.04 15.87
CA ALA A 599 -9.33 25.97 15.16
C ALA A 599 -10.13 25.15 16.16
N SER A 600 -11.37 24.80 15.83
CA SER A 600 -12.26 23.98 16.64
C SER A 600 -12.91 22.90 15.79
N ASP A 601 -12.95 21.66 16.29
CA ASP A 601 -13.59 20.50 15.67
C ASP A 601 -15.08 20.34 16.00
N ARG A 602 -15.67 21.34 16.67
CA ARG A 602 -17.08 21.32 17.12
C ARG A 602 -18.13 21.04 16.03
N PRO A 603 -17.90 21.26 14.71
CA PRO A 603 -18.87 20.85 13.70
C PRO A 603 -19.05 19.33 13.58
N SER A 604 -18.06 18.56 14.00
CA SER A 604 -18.08 17.09 13.98
C SER A 604 -18.32 16.47 15.35
N ASN A 605 -18.08 17.21 16.42
CA ASN A 605 -18.09 16.72 17.80
C ASN A 605 -19.16 17.38 18.68
N ALA A 606 -19.66 16.64 19.67
CA ALA A 606 -20.56 17.20 20.66
C ALA A 606 -19.83 18.23 21.54
N ALA A 607 -20.56 19.20 22.09
CA ALA A 607 -19.99 20.34 22.82
C ALA A 607 -19.08 19.93 24.01
N ASN A 608 -19.32 18.78 24.61
CA ASN A 608 -18.52 18.26 25.74
C ASN A 608 -17.30 17.46 25.33
N THR A 609 -17.15 17.17 24.05
CA THR A 609 -16.02 16.40 23.48
C THR A 609 -15.22 17.20 22.46
N ALA A 610 -15.79 18.29 21.94
CA ALA A 610 -15.10 19.17 21.01
C ALA A 610 -13.79 19.72 21.62
N ARG A 611 -12.77 19.86 20.77
CA ARG A 611 -11.44 20.34 21.12
C ARG A 611 -11.09 21.57 20.29
N GLU A 612 -10.18 22.34 20.82
CA GLU A 612 -9.67 23.55 20.18
C GLU A 612 -8.15 23.61 20.31
N GLU A 613 -7.51 24.19 19.32
CA GLU A 613 -6.09 24.49 19.30
C GLU A 613 -5.87 25.85 18.64
N GLU A 614 -4.83 26.56 19.06
CA GLU A 614 -4.57 27.90 18.58
C GLU A 614 -3.11 28.09 18.15
N LEU A 615 -2.92 29.03 17.22
CA LEU A 615 -1.60 29.48 16.81
C LEU A 615 -1.60 31.01 16.72
N ILE A 616 -0.48 31.64 17.07
CA ILE A 616 -0.27 33.09 16.99
C ILE A 616 0.74 33.34 15.86
N SER A 617 0.46 34.33 15.02
CA SER A 617 1.37 34.76 13.95
C SER A 617 2.64 35.44 14.50
N ALA A 618 3.66 35.55 13.67
CA ALA A 618 4.69 36.57 13.85
C ALA A 618 4.05 37.98 13.82
N PRO A 619 4.68 38.99 14.44
CA PRO A 619 4.19 40.37 14.38
C PRO A 619 4.19 40.88 12.94
N VAL A 620 3.13 41.51 12.54
CA VAL A 620 2.94 42.09 11.20
C VAL A 620 2.81 43.57 11.31
N LEU A 621 3.58 44.30 10.53
CA LEU A 621 3.50 45.76 10.42
C LEU A 621 2.35 46.11 9.50
N ILE A 622 1.40 46.90 9.96
CA ILE A 622 0.37 47.56 9.21
C ILE A 622 0.76 49.03 9.07
N ASP A 623 0.79 49.52 7.83
CA ASP A 623 1.15 50.87 7.52
C ASP A 623 0.25 51.38 6.39
N ASN A 624 -0.59 52.35 6.68
CA ASN A 624 -1.54 52.97 5.78
C ASN A 624 -1.18 54.44 5.50
N THR A 625 -0.09 54.93 6.13
CA THR A 625 0.27 56.34 6.05
C THR A 625 1.32 56.58 4.97
N PRO A 626 1.03 57.42 3.95
CA PRO A 626 1.98 57.73 2.90
C PRO A 626 3.15 58.58 3.41
N PRO A 627 4.35 58.43 2.82
CA PRO A 627 5.48 59.30 3.10
C PRO A 627 5.18 60.79 2.88
N VAL A 628 5.72 61.64 3.73
CA VAL A 628 5.60 63.08 3.62
C VAL A 628 6.85 63.60 2.92
N ILE A 629 6.65 64.34 1.83
CA ILE A 629 7.71 64.91 0.99
C ILE A 629 7.77 66.40 1.18
N THR A 630 8.94 66.94 1.59
CA THR A 630 9.22 68.38 1.68
C THR A 630 10.22 68.75 0.60
N LEU A 631 9.87 69.65 -0.30
CA LEU A 631 10.71 70.08 -1.40
C LEU A 631 11.36 71.42 -1.08
N SER A 632 12.66 71.56 -1.42
CA SER A 632 13.38 72.82 -1.36
C SER A 632 12.91 73.77 -2.44
N THR A 633 13.24 75.07 -2.32
CA THR A 633 13.07 76.01 -3.39
C THR A 633 13.93 75.64 -4.59
N PRO A 634 13.36 75.51 -5.80
CA PRO A 634 14.11 75.13 -6.99
C PRO A 634 15.24 76.10 -7.29
N ARG A 635 16.44 75.57 -7.58
CA ARG A 635 17.58 76.34 -8.09
C ARG A 635 17.70 76.11 -9.58
N ARG A 636 17.39 77.14 -10.39
CA ARG A 636 17.47 77.05 -11.85
C ARG A 636 18.67 77.79 -12.39
N ALA A 637 19.39 77.16 -13.30
CA ALA A 637 20.52 77.72 -14.04
C ALA A 637 20.39 77.34 -15.53
N GLY A 638 19.79 78.26 -16.32
CA GLY A 638 19.54 78.05 -17.77
C GLY A 638 18.54 76.92 -18.01
N ASP A 639 18.97 75.87 -18.65
CA ASP A 639 18.15 74.68 -18.97
C ASP A 639 18.28 73.55 -17.93
N HIS A 640 18.90 73.81 -16.83
CA HIS A 640 19.10 72.89 -15.71
C HIS A 640 18.43 73.41 -14.43
N ALA A 641 17.79 72.53 -13.66
CA ALA A 641 17.25 72.86 -12.35
C ALA A 641 17.49 71.75 -11.34
N GLU A 642 17.77 72.17 -10.09
CA GLU A 642 17.99 71.30 -8.96
C GLU A 642 16.92 71.52 -7.90
N VAL A 643 16.42 70.40 -7.32
CA VAL A 643 15.48 70.41 -6.20
C VAL A 643 15.92 69.33 -5.22
N ASP A 644 16.00 69.67 -3.94
CA ASP A 644 16.27 68.69 -2.89
C ASP A 644 14.91 68.29 -2.28
N ALA A 645 14.72 66.99 -2.06
CA ALA A 645 13.54 66.45 -1.40
C ALA A 645 13.95 65.78 -0.10
N ASP A 646 13.35 66.19 1.03
CA ASP A 646 13.42 65.51 2.32
C ASP A 646 12.13 64.70 2.47
N VAL A 647 12.25 63.39 2.51
CA VAL A 647 11.11 62.46 2.55
C VAL A 647 11.16 61.72 3.89
N VAL A 648 10.04 61.76 4.60
CA VAL A 648 9.92 61.13 5.93
C VAL A 648 8.66 60.28 5.94
N ASP A 649 8.81 59.00 6.34
CA ASP A 649 7.74 58.11 6.74
C ASP A 649 7.82 57.86 8.26
N GLN A 650 6.66 57.77 8.93
CA GLN A 650 6.64 57.59 10.39
C GLN A 650 6.59 56.14 10.81
N THR A 651 6.20 55.23 9.93
CA THR A 651 5.83 53.85 10.25
C THR A 651 6.79 52.85 9.61
N SER A 652 7.14 53.06 8.34
CA SER A 652 7.96 52.10 7.60
C SER A 652 9.09 52.75 6.80
N PRO A 653 10.16 52.02 6.45
CA PRO A 653 11.25 52.53 5.61
C PRO A 653 10.77 52.91 4.20
N LEU A 654 11.43 53.91 3.63
CA LEU A 654 11.26 54.28 2.24
C LEU A 654 11.84 53.21 1.31
N ARG A 655 11.25 53.06 0.16
CA ARG A 655 11.67 52.00 -0.81
C ARG A 655 12.15 52.59 -2.12
N ARG A 656 11.53 53.69 -2.61
CA ARG A 656 11.90 54.36 -3.86
C ARG A 656 11.34 55.78 -3.91
N CYS A 657 12.04 56.62 -4.67
CA CYS A 657 11.59 57.96 -5.03
C CYS A 657 11.66 58.16 -6.55
N GLU A 658 10.70 58.90 -7.09
CA GLU A 658 10.61 59.18 -8.52
C GLU A 658 10.13 60.61 -8.71
N TYR A 659 10.54 61.25 -9.80
CA TYR A 659 9.99 62.53 -10.19
C TYR A 659 9.42 62.53 -11.61
N SER A 660 8.50 63.41 -11.88
CA SER A 660 7.95 63.68 -13.20
C SER A 660 7.95 65.18 -13.46
N LEU A 661 8.35 65.54 -14.68
CA LEU A 661 8.38 66.93 -15.14
C LEU A 661 7.27 67.12 -16.16
N ASP A 662 6.40 68.13 -15.97
CA ASP A 662 5.29 68.51 -16.88
C ASP A 662 4.41 67.33 -17.27
N ALA A 663 4.06 66.47 -16.31
CA ALA A 663 3.33 65.23 -16.51
C ALA A 663 3.99 64.24 -17.49
N GLY A 664 5.30 64.32 -17.65
CA GLY A 664 6.13 63.35 -18.41
C GLY A 664 6.27 62.02 -17.69
N PRO A 665 7.12 61.14 -18.21
CA PRO A 665 7.40 59.84 -17.57
C PRO A 665 8.00 60.03 -16.18
N TRP A 666 7.74 59.04 -15.27
CA TRP A 666 8.34 58.97 -13.96
C TRP A 666 9.77 58.50 -14.09
N LEU A 667 10.72 59.28 -13.55
CA LEU A 667 12.15 58.98 -13.52
C LEU A 667 12.57 58.66 -12.10
N PRO A 668 13.33 57.56 -11.85
CA PRO A 668 13.79 57.17 -10.53
C PRO A 668 14.86 58.14 -10.03
N VAL A 669 14.89 58.37 -8.72
CA VAL A 669 15.90 59.17 -8.03
C VAL A 669 16.51 58.30 -6.92
N GLU A 670 17.84 58.26 -6.86
CA GLU A 670 18.55 57.59 -5.79
C GLU A 670 18.69 58.48 -4.56
N ALA A 671 18.67 57.90 -3.37
CA ALA A 671 18.93 58.60 -2.14
C ALA A 671 20.37 59.21 -2.15
N VAL A 672 20.60 60.29 -1.42
CA VAL A 672 21.89 60.98 -1.39
C VAL A 672 23.00 60.07 -0.85
N ASP A 673 22.69 59.13 0.04
CA ASP A 673 23.62 58.10 0.55
C ASP A 673 23.71 56.86 -0.36
N GLY A 674 22.95 56.76 -1.43
CA GLY A 674 22.95 55.70 -2.42
C GLY A 674 22.02 54.51 -2.11
N ILE A 675 21.31 54.47 -0.98
CA ILE A 675 20.42 53.40 -0.57
C ILE A 675 19.14 53.98 0.00
N THR A 676 17.97 53.50 -0.52
CA THR A 676 16.65 53.93 -0.02
C THR A 676 16.11 52.83 0.91
N ASP A 677 16.43 52.89 2.21
CA ASP A 677 16.08 51.84 3.17
C ASP A 677 15.74 52.36 4.59
N SER A 678 15.74 53.67 4.77
CA SER A 678 15.47 54.33 6.05
C SER A 678 14.09 55.00 6.07
N PRO A 679 13.53 55.28 7.27
CA PRO A 679 12.25 56.05 7.39
C PRO A 679 12.41 57.51 6.98
N ARG A 680 13.61 58.00 6.88
CA ARG A 680 13.89 59.36 6.40
C ARG A 680 15.04 59.32 5.44
N GLU A 681 14.82 59.86 4.23
CA GLU A 681 15.81 59.93 3.14
C GLU A 681 15.80 61.30 2.49
N GLN A 682 16.98 61.65 1.97
CA GLN A 682 17.18 62.84 1.17
C GLN A 682 17.47 62.43 -0.28
N PHE A 683 16.77 63.14 -1.20
CA PHE A 683 16.95 62.93 -2.62
C PHE A 683 17.35 64.22 -3.30
N HIS A 684 18.34 64.14 -4.18
CA HIS A 684 18.74 65.26 -5.03
C HIS A 684 18.23 65.03 -6.45
N ILE A 685 17.34 65.91 -6.91
CA ILE A 685 16.69 65.84 -8.21
C ILE A 685 17.30 66.87 -9.13
N ALA A 686 17.93 66.39 -10.19
CA ALA A 686 18.50 67.23 -11.26
C ALA A 686 17.64 67.09 -12.53
N ALA A 687 17.04 68.12 -13.00
CA ALA A 687 16.21 68.14 -14.20
C ALA A 687 16.91 68.95 -15.30
N ASP A 688 17.26 68.29 -16.39
CA ASP A 688 17.96 68.86 -17.55
C ASP A 688 17.05 69.14 -18.74
N LYS A 689 17.54 69.99 -19.66
CA LYS A 689 16.89 70.32 -20.92
C LYS A 689 15.56 71.05 -20.75
N LEU A 690 15.45 71.85 -19.73
CA LEU A 690 14.26 72.66 -19.48
C LEU A 690 14.12 73.77 -20.55
N ARG A 691 12.92 73.89 -21.11
CA ARG A 691 12.58 74.96 -22.02
C ARG A 691 12.42 76.32 -21.23
N ALA A 692 12.39 77.47 -21.95
CA ALA A 692 12.09 78.71 -21.29
C ALA A 692 10.63 78.68 -20.83
N GLY A 693 10.37 79.16 -19.58
CA GLY A 693 9.04 79.17 -19.00
C GLY A 693 8.94 78.42 -17.66
N GLU A 694 7.76 78.27 -17.12
CA GLU A 694 7.49 77.56 -15.88
C GLU A 694 7.31 76.06 -16.16
N HIS A 695 7.88 75.28 -15.29
CA HIS A 695 7.74 73.80 -15.34
C HIS A 695 7.20 73.30 -14.02
N LEU A 696 6.33 72.30 -14.09
CA LEU A 696 5.78 71.59 -12.92
C LEU A 696 6.62 70.33 -12.62
N LEU A 697 7.34 70.30 -11.52
CA LEU A 697 8.04 69.13 -11.04
C LEU A 697 7.19 68.47 -9.94
N VAL A 698 6.86 67.20 -10.12
CA VAL A 698 6.13 66.40 -9.14
C VAL A 698 7.05 65.29 -8.66
N VAL A 699 7.18 65.14 -7.37
CA VAL A 699 7.94 64.03 -6.72
C VAL A 699 7.00 63.09 -6.07
N ARG A 700 7.29 61.80 -6.22
CA ARG A 700 6.56 60.69 -5.62
C ARG A 700 7.52 59.77 -4.89
N ALA A 701 7.24 59.51 -3.64
CA ALA A 701 7.99 58.52 -2.86
C ALA A 701 7.08 57.40 -2.38
N TYR A 702 7.61 56.20 -2.31
CA TYR A 702 6.95 55.02 -1.80
C TYR A 702 7.68 54.49 -0.58
N ASP A 703 6.91 54.08 0.40
CA ASP A 703 7.37 53.30 1.54
C ASP A 703 7.46 51.78 1.23
N SER A 704 7.85 51.00 2.20
CA SER A 704 7.94 49.53 2.10
C SER A 704 6.55 48.84 2.09
N ALA A 705 5.52 49.50 2.60
CA ALA A 705 4.14 49.06 2.55
C ALA A 705 3.47 49.38 1.20
N GLY A 706 4.10 50.23 0.37
CA GLY A 706 3.62 50.64 -0.95
C GLY A 706 2.73 51.85 -0.97
N ASN A 707 2.60 52.58 0.14
CA ASN A 707 1.88 53.87 0.16
C ASN A 707 2.70 54.91 -0.60
N ALA A 708 2.00 55.81 -1.30
CA ALA A 708 2.63 56.79 -2.16
C ALA A 708 2.35 58.22 -1.67
N GLY A 709 3.42 58.90 -1.25
CA GLY A 709 3.40 60.35 -1.00
C GLY A 709 3.67 61.15 -2.27
N LEU A 710 3.06 62.32 -2.41
CA LEU A 710 3.23 63.23 -3.57
C LEU A 710 3.45 64.66 -3.10
N ALA A 711 4.44 65.32 -3.71
CA ALA A 711 4.64 66.75 -3.56
C ALA A 711 4.95 67.39 -4.92
N LYS A 712 4.70 68.66 -5.05
CA LYS A 712 4.95 69.42 -6.29
C LYS A 712 5.61 70.74 -6.01
N VAL A 713 6.40 71.17 -6.96
CA VAL A 713 7.00 72.54 -6.95
C VAL A 713 7.05 73.08 -8.37
N VAL A 714 6.94 74.37 -8.50
CA VAL A 714 7.07 75.07 -9.78
C VAL A 714 8.50 75.55 -9.95
N VAL A 715 9.15 75.13 -11.01
CA VAL A 715 10.49 75.61 -11.45
C VAL A 715 10.32 76.74 -12.42
N ARG A 716 10.77 77.91 -12.02
CA ARG A 716 10.63 79.21 -12.81
C ARG A 716 11.94 79.60 -13.44
#